data_d8fe78503cb9af55ae240006d14dbeeb
#
_entry.id   d8fe78503cb9af55ae240006d14dbeeb
#
_cell.length_a   1.000
_cell.length_b   1.000
_cell.length_c   1.000
_cell.angle_alpha   90.00
_cell.angle_beta   90.00
_cell.angle_gamma   90.00
#
_symmetry.space_group_name_H-M   'P 1'
#
loop_
_entity.id
_entity.type
_entity.pdbx_description
1 polymer ?
#
loop_
_entity_poly.entity_id
_entity_poly.type
_entity_poly.pdbx_seq_one_letter_code
_entity_poly.pdbx_strand_id
1 'polypeptide(L)'
;MSFLSSNRSARGALKLKTLSLAIAASLPAWAMADEAAETFNTTFLQGSQSSVDLQQLLSANSVLPGNYRVDLYSNEVLVGRRDIDFKRNPQNGRVEACLTLDLLKQLGIDMARLEAQGKLDPQHPQECYPLAELIEDATVRYDSSRLRLLASIPQVAMQRGLRGYVDPQLWDEGVPAAFINYQLNSSRTAGDYNTRIANNLGLRNGINLGAWRLRNESNLSGGTGRSNTYTSNRTYVQHDVTAIKGQFSAGEIFSDTDLFDSVRYRGVKLASDDGMRADSERGYAPVIRGVAQTNATVEIRQNDYILYTANVAPGPFEINDIYPSGSNGDLQVTVIEADGTRRVTMQAFSSLPIMVREGQVKYSVSAGRFNSNTDGLATPRFLSGTLAYGLTSNLSGIVGVQASDDYSALSLGAGRNTSLGAVSLDVTHSSSKAQGQTTQGSSVRALYAKTFAGTDTNFTLAAYRYSTEGYRSFNDHVEDISDSIRVRSGHSKTRTDLTINQSIGRNSAFGSVYVNASDQRYWNRGGSQSFSAGYTSNWGNLSYNLGVTRTKQIVTWGEPSSDTQVNLSVSFPLGSQARAPRAFVTTSHQRDNTTTQAGINGYVADASDTFYSVQAGHSDTSGDSGSVNINSRTSVADVSLGYSQGQGYNSQNVNLAGSVVAHGGGINLGQTVSETFALAEVPGISGAKISSYSGVETGYNGYAVIPNAQPYRVNWVSLDTRDLGGDVEIANATQQVVPRRGAVVVARYSGTTGRRVLFELMDAQHRPLGFGASLEDSTGKQLAIADPNGNALALVEADQGTLVIKWGERRCSASYVLPAQNKALNYERQALVCSP
;
A
#
# COMPACT_ATOMS: atom_id res chain seq x y z
N MET A 1 -13.50 -22.08 59.85
CA MET A 1 -13.91 -23.49 59.73
C MET A 1 -13.13 -24.00 58.56
N SER A 2 -11.94 -24.44 58.65
CA SER A 2 -11.35 -25.71 59.18
C SER A 2 -11.71 -26.90 58.27
N PHE A 3 -10.56 -27.49 57.86
CA PHE A 3 -10.25 -28.87 57.51
C PHE A 3 -10.27 -29.21 56.01
N LEU A 4 -9.31 -29.89 55.41
CA LEU A 4 -8.18 -30.69 55.89
C LEU A 4 -7.13 -30.85 54.73
N SER A 5 -5.91 -30.86 55.11
CA SER A 5 -4.72 -31.42 54.49
C SER A 5 -4.86 -32.87 54.00
N SER A 6 -4.18 -33.28 52.99
CA SER A 6 -3.43 -34.52 53.00
C SER A 6 -2.30 -34.56 51.93
N ASN A 7 -1.16 -34.81 52.45
CA ASN A 7 0.09 -35.27 51.89
C ASN A 7 -0.07 -36.55 51.02
N ARG A 8 0.71 -36.61 49.93
CA ARG A 8 1.49 -37.81 49.45
C ARG A 8 2.27 -37.37 48.20
N SER A 9 3.49 -37.10 48.38
CA SER A 9 4.67 -38.01 48.35
C SER A 9 5.19 -38.26 46.94
N ALA A 10 6.35 -37.65 46.73
CA ALA A 10 7.48 -38.06 45.91
C ALA A 10 7.44 -39.50 45.37
N ARG A 11 7.33 -39.65 44.07
CA ARG A 11 7.83 -40.75 43.24
C ARG A 11 7.56 -40.41 41.76
N GLY A 12 8.46 -39.71 41.11
CA GLY A 12 8.35 -39.37 39.70
C GLY A 12 9.62 -38.88 39.02
N ALA A 13 10.70 -38.80 39.77
CA ALA A 13 11.96 -38.21 39.25
C ALA A 13 13.01 -39.26 38.75
N LEU A 14 12.63 -40.50 38.54
CA LEU A 14 13.61 -41.56 38.14
C LEU A 14 13.28 -42.27 36.80
N LYS A 15 12.32 -41.79 35.99
CA LYS A 15 12.02 -42.41 34.70
C LYS A 15 12.32 -41.52 33.48
N LEU A 16 12.80 -40.30 33.68
CA LEU A 16 13.16 -39.43 32.53
C LEU A 16 14.62 -39.55 32.09
N LYS A 17 15.50 -40.13 32.89
CA LYS A 17 16.93 -40.28 32.47
C LYS A 17 17.24 -41.53 31.64
N THR A 18 16.35 -42.50 31.64
CA THR A 18 16.52 -43.74 30.84
C THR A 18 15.86 -43.66 29.46
N LEU A 19 14.95 -42.71 29.22
CA LEU A 19 14.34 -42.52 27.91
C LEU A 19 15.23 -41.64 26.98
N SER A 20 16.05 -40.78 27.55
CA SER A 20 17.00 -39.95 26.76
C SER A 20 18.21 -40.72 26.22
N LEU A 21 18.57 -41.85 26.86
CA LEU A 21 19.67 -42.70 26.38
C LEU A 21 19.23 -43.72 25.34
N ALA A 22 17.93 -44.06 25.29
CA ALA A 22 17.40 -44.97 24.25
C ALA A 22 17.07 -44.27 22.92
N ILE A 23 16.84 -42.96 22.93
CA ILE A 23 16.59 -42.16 21.73
C ILE A 23 17.89 -41.79 21.06
N ALA A 24 19.01 -41.69 21.80
CA ALA A 24 20.34 -41.43 21.21
C ALA A 24 20.95 -42.63 20.50
N ALA A 25 20.42 -43.84 20.74
CA ALA A 25 20.93 -45.09 20.11
C ALA A 25 20.11 -45.54 18.87
N SER A 26 19.04 -44.82 18.51
CA SER A 26 18.21 -45.15 17.33
C SER A 26 18.23 -44.07 16.23
N LEU A 27 19.22 -43.17 16.22
CA LEU A 27 19.46 -42.35 15.05
C LEU A 27 20.14 -43.23 14.01
N PRO A 28 19.59 -43.45 12.81
CA PRO A 28 20.32 -44.09 11.74
C PRO A 28 21.54 -43.20 11.46
N ALA A 29 22.70 -43.80 11.45
CA ALA A 29 23.89 -43.17 10.90
C ALA A 29 23.49 -42.68 9.51
N TRP A 30 23.49 -41.41 9.32
CA TRP A 30 23.44 -40.82 8.00
C TRP A 30 24.71 -41.26 7.34
N ALA A 31 24.63 -42.38 6.56
CA ALA A 31 25.64 -42.68 5.59
C ALA A 31 25.75 -41.40 4.73
N MET A 32 26.91 -40.75 4.73
CA MET A 32 27.28 -39.89 3.65
C MET A 32 27.16 -40.75 2.41
N ALA A 33 26.06 -40.60 1.67
CA ALA A 33 25.95 -41.13 0.35
C ALA A 33 27.04 -40.37 -0.42
N ASP A 34 28.13 -41.09 -0.72
CA ASP A 34 28.99 -40.70 -1.80
C ASP A 34 28.08 -40.40 -2.98
N GLU A 35 28.16 -39.19 -3.53
CA GLU A 35 27.40 -38.80 -4.73
C GLU A 35 27.77 -39.82 -5.81
N ALA A 36 26.92 -40.84 -5.94
CA ALA A 36 27.07 -41.81 -7.02
C ALA A 36 26.97 -41.01 -8.31
N ALA A 37 28.07 -40.84 -8.99
CA ALA A 37 28.14 -40.22 -10.30
C ALA A 37 27.07 -40.88 -11.16
N GLU A 38 26.02 -40.15 -11.50
CA GLU A 38 24.99 -40.61 -12.42
C GLU A 38 25.66 -40.94 -13.75
N THR A 39 25.83 -42.21 -14.05
CA THR A 39 26.38 -42.67 -15.30
C THR A 39 25.30 -42.59 -16.38
N PHE A 40 25.38 -41.54 -17.21
CA PHE A 40 24.51 -41.38 -18.37
C PHE A 40 24.85 -42.50 -19.38
N ASN A 41 23.84 -43.29 -19.79
CA ASN A 41 24.01 -44.30 -20.79
C ASN A 41 24.11 -43.69 -22.20
N THR A 42 25.29 -43.51 -22.72
CA THR A 42 25.59 -42.88 -24.01
C THR A 42 25.04 -43.63 -25.21
N THR A 43 24.53 -44.87 -25.05
CA THR A 43 23.94 -45.68 -26.12
C THR A 43 22.61 -45.10 -26.66
N PHE A 44 22.00 -44.17 -25.94
CA PHE A 44 20.76 -43.49 -26.38
C PHE A 44 21.00 -42.22 -27.22
N LEU A 45 22.26 -41.78 -27.41
CA LEU A 45 22.59 -40.67 -28.28
C LEU A 45 22.69 -41.16 -29.72
N GLN A 46 21.62 -41.13 -30.50
CA GLN A 46 21.64 -41.32 -31.95
C GLN A 46 22.08 -40.02 -32.63
N GLY A 47 23.33 -39.99 -33.12
CA GLY A 47 23.86 -38.87 -33.89
C GLY A 47 25.38 -38.84 -33.82
N SER A 48 26.06 -38.52 -34.92
CA SER A 48 27.49 -38.45 -35.05
C SER A 48 28.16 -37.70 -33.91
N GLN A 49 29.30 -38.21 -33.43
CA GLN A 49 30.15 -37.60 -32.41
C GLN A 49 30.39 -36.11 -32.72
N SER A 50 29.52 -35.24 -32.24
CA SER A 50 29.82 -33.84 -32.13
C SER A 50 30.63 -33.63 -30.85
N SER A 51 31.62 -32.78 -30.90
CA SER A 51 32.63 -32.48 -29.88
C SER A 51 32.05 -31.79 -28.63
N VAL A 52 30.87 -32.17 -28.18
CA VAL A 52 30.35 -31.79 -26.91
C VAL A 52 31.07 -32.61 -25.86
N ASP A 53 31.84 -31.97 -25.01
CA ASP A 53 32.54 -32.60 -23.91
C ASP A 53 31.51 -33.20 -22.93
N LEU A 54 31.20 -34.48 -23.15
CA LEU A 54 30.22 -35.23 -22.36
C LEU A 54 30.58 -35.24 -20.85
N GLN A 55 31.84 -35.09 -20.52
CA GLN A 55 32.29 -34.98 -19.12
C GLN A 55 31.81 -33.67 -18.48
N GLN A 56 31.59 -32.62 -19.26
CA GLN A 56 31.01 -31.37 -18.73
C GLN A 56 29.50 -31.48 -18.48
N LEU A 57 28.78 -32.31 -19.23
CA LEU A 57 27.33 -32.54 -18.99
C LEU A 57 27.07 -33.50 -17.83
N LEU A 58 28.06 -34.30 -17.42
CA LEU A 58 27.95 -35.29 -16.36
C LEU A 58 28.19 -34.70 -14.96
N SER A 59 28.72 -33.49 -14.87
CA SER A 59 28.82 -32.81 -13.56
C SER A 59 27.52 -32.18 -13.18
N ALA A 60 27.00 -32.48 -12.01
CA ALA A 60 25.84 -31.83 -11.46
C ALA A 60 26.03 -30.30 -11.52
N ASN A 61 25.06 -29.57 -12.14
CA ASN A 61 25.12 -28.11 -12.40
C ASN A 61 26.12 -27.66 -13.50
N SER A 62 26.47 -28.47 -14.50
CA SER A 62 27.21 -27.97 -15.64
C SER A 62 26.37 -27.01 -16.49
N VAL A 63 26.92 -25.85 -16.79
CA VAL A 63 26.33 -24.84 -17.68
C VAL A 63 27.24 -24.62 -18.87
N LEU A 64 26.70 -24.45 -20.07
CA LEU A 64 27.47 -24.06 -21.23
C LEU A 64 27.75 -22.56 -21.23
N PRO A 65 28.88 -22.08 -21.82
CA PRO A 65 29.08 -20.66 -21.98
C PRO A 65 27.94 -20.01 -22.79
N GLY A 66 27.44 -18.87 -22.34
CA GLY A 66 26.33 -18.19 -23.00
C GLY A 66 25.62 -17.22 -22.06
N ASN A 67 24.62 -16.50 -22.57
CA ASN A 67 23.78 -15.60 -21.80
C ASN A 67 22.53 -16.33 -21.34
N TYR A 68 22.27 -16.31 -20.04
CA TYR A 68 21.11 -16.96 -19.42
C TYR A 68 20.29 -15.98 -18.61
N ARG A 69 19.00 -16.06 -18.76
CA ARG A 69 18.03 -15.29 -17.97
C ARG A 69 17.71 -16.05 -16.69
N VAL A 70 18.23 -15.57 -15.57
CA VAL A 70 18.17 -16.26 -14.30
C VAL A 70 17.54 -15.40 -13.19
N ASP A 71 16.92 -16.05 -12.22
CA ASP A 71 16.52 -15.42 -10.98
C ASP A 71 17.73 -15.30 -10.07
N LEU A 72 18.18 -14.07 -9.81
CA LEU A 72 19.33 -13.75 -8.97
C LEU A 72 18.91 -13.66 -7.50
N TYR A 73 19.59 -14.41 -6.64
CA TYR A 73 19.36 -14.41 -5.20
C TYR A 73 20.62 -13.94 -4.45
N SER A 74 20.44 -13.13 -3.41
CA SER A 74 21.45 -12.76 -2.43
C SER A 74 21.01 -13.24 -1.06
N ASN A 75 21.77 -14.15 -0.43
CA ASN A 75 21.42 -14.75 0.87
C ASN A 75 19.95 -15.19 0.96
N GLU A 76 19.52 -16.01 -0.03
CA GLU A 76 18.15 -16.54 -0.17
C GLU A 76 17.06 -15.51 -0.50
N VAL A 77 17.38 -14.22 -0.58
CA VAL A 77 16.44 -13.16 -0.97
C VAL A 77 16.52 -12.94 -2.47
N LEU A 78 15.37 -12.99 -3.16
CA LEU A 78 15.29 -12.70 -4.58
C LEU A 78 15.62 -11.22 -4.84
N VAL A 79 16.72 -10.99 -5.59
CA VAL A 79 17.13 -9.65 -6.03
C VAL A 79 16.37 -9.23 -7.29
N GLY A 80 16.12 -10.19 -8.17
CA GLY A 80 15.35 -10.01 -9.41
C GLY A 80 15.82 -10.95 -10.51
N ARG A 81 15.14 -10.89 -11.67
CA ARG A 81 15.50 -11.65 -12.84
C ARG A 81 16.46 -10.85 -13.73
N ARG A 82 17.58 -11.47 -14.11
CA ARG A 82 18.67 -10.83 -14.85
C ARG A 82 19.18 -11.70 -15.97
N ASP A 83 19.66 -11.07 -17.02
CA ASP A 83 20.42 -11.73 -18.07
C ASP A 83 21.88 -11.72 -17.63
N ILE A 84 22.47 -12.89 -17.44
CA ILE A 84 23.82 -13.08 -16.91
C ILE A 84 24.64 -13.90 -17.89
N ASP A 85 25.81 -13.42 -18.23
CA ASP A 85 26.77 -14.12 -19.06
C ASP A 85 27.51 -15.19 -18.24
N PHE A 86 27.52 -16.42 -18.73
CA PHE A 86 28.33 -17.49 -18.19
C PHE A 86 29.56 -17.67 -19.08
N LYS A 87 30.72 -17.48 -18.52
CA LYS A 87 32.01 -17.53 -19.24
C LYS A 87 32.94 -18.57 -18.65
N ARG A 88 33.80 -19.11 -19.49
CA ARG A 88 34.84 -20.04 -19.03
C ARG A 88 35.92 -19.26 -18.29
N ASN A 89 36.14 -19.60 -17.02
CA ASN A 89 37.19 -19.02 -16.21
C ASN A 89 38.57 -19.57 -16.73
N PRO A 90 39.49 -18.69 -17.15
CA PRO A 90 40.78 -19.11 -17.69
C PRO A 90 41.68 -19.85 -16.68
N GLN A 91 41.50 -19.60 -15.38
CA GLN A 91 42.34 -20.12 -14.31
C GLN A 91 41.97 -21.57 -13.94
N ASN A 92 40.69 -21.90 -13.91
CA ASN A 92 40.20 -23.20 -13.46
C ASN A 92 39.44 -24.01 -14.54
N GLY A 93 39.22 -23.41 -15.72
CA GLY A 93 38.55 -24.03 -16.86
C GLY A 93 37.06 -24.25 -16.71
N ARG A 94 36.45 -23.85 -15.56
CA ARG A 94 35.03 -24.00 -15.29
C ARG A 94 34.24 -22.87 -15.91
N VAL A 95 32.97 -23.15 -16.23
CA VAL A 95 32.04 -22.11 -16.67
C VAL A 95 31.35 -21.52 -15.46
N GLU A 96 31.53 -20.22 -15.26
CA GLU A 96 31.07 -19.47 -14.09
C GLU A 96 30.27 -18.24 -14.52
N ALA A 97 29.35 -17.77 -13.64
CA ALA A 97 28.60 -16.57 -13.87
C ALA A 97 29.52 -15.33 -13.83
N CYS A 98 29.46 -14.51 -14.85
CA CYS A 98 30.17 -13.25 -14.93
C CYS A 98 29.47 -12.19 -14.09
N LEU A 99 29.97 -11.94 -12.88
CA LEU A 99 29.45 -10.91 -11.99
C LEU A 99 30.16 -9.59 -12.30
N THR A 100 29.45 -8.67 -12.95
CA THR A 100 29.92 -7.31 -13.24
C THR A 100 29.78 -6.42 -11.99
N LEU A 101 30.40 -5.23 -11.99
CA LEU A 101 30.26 -4.26 -10.90
C LEU A 101 28.79 -3.91 -10.60
N ASP A 102 27.96 -3.82 -11.63
CA ASP A 102 26.53 -3.55 -11.47
C ASP A 102 25.80 -4.70 -10.76
N LEU A 103 26.11 -5.95 -11.13
CA LEU A 103 25.57 -7.13 -10.46
C LEU A 103 26.05 -7.25 -9.02
N LEU A 104 27.32 -6.93 -8.72
CA LEU A 104 27.84 -6.91 -7.35
C LEU A 104 27.10 -5.87 -6.48
N LYS A 105 26.82 -4.67 -7.01
CA LYS A 105 25.99 -3.67 -6.34
C LYS A 105 24.58 -4.18 -6.07
N GLN A 106 23.96 -4.82 -7.06
CA GLN A 106 22.61 -5.38 -6.93
C GLN A 106 22.54 -6.52 -5.91
N LEU A 107 23.61 -7.30 -5.77
CA LEU A 107 23.75 -8.31 -4.71
C LEU A 107 23.88 -7.70 -3.30
N GLY A 108 24.05 -6.37 -3.20
CA GLY A 108 24.15 -5.67 -1.92
C GLY A 108 25.54 -5.71 -1.31
N ILE A 109 26.59 -5.86 -2.11
CA ILE A 109 27.99 -5.88 -1.65
C ILE A 109 28.45 -4.46 -1.33
N ASP A 110 29.22 -4.30 -0.25
CA ASP A 110 29.86 -3.02 0.12
C ASP A 110 31.02 -2.72 -0.83
N MET A 111 30.70 -2.05 -1.93
CA MET A 111 31.64 -1.69 -2.99
C MET A 111 32.75 -0.78 -2.48
N ALA A 112 32.39 0.21 -1.62
CA ALA A 112 33.37 1.16 -1.08
C ALA A 112 34.46 0.47 -0.25
N ARG A 113 34.09 -0.58 0.47
CA ARG A 113 35.02 -1.40 1.24
C ARG A 113 35.96 -2.19 0.33
N LEU A 114 35.43 -2.79 -0.75
CA LEU A 114 36.24 -3.56 -1.69
C LEU A 114 37.18 -2.67 -2.50
N GLU A 115 36.74 -1.48 -2.88
CA GLU A 115 37.58 -0.45 -3.53
C GLU A 115 38.71 0.00 -2.61
N ALA A 116 38.42 0.27 -1.33
CA ALA A 116 39.42 0.64 -0.32
C ALA A 116 40.45 -0.47 -0.09
N GLN A 117 40.08 -1.74 -0.33
CA GLN A 117 40.97 -2.90 -0.27
C GLN A 117 41.74 -3.16 -1.59
N GLY A 118 41.49 -2.36 -2.64
CA GLY A 118 42.13 -2.55 -3.96
C GLY A 118 41.67 -3.80 -4.69
N LYS A 119 40.50 -4.37 -4.35
CA LYS A 119 39.98 -5.61 -4.94
C LYS A 119 39.05 -5.37 -6.14
N LEU A 120 38.65 -4.12 -6.39
CA LEU A 120 37.81 -3.73 -7.51
C LEU A 120 38.51 -2.66 -8.33
N ASP A 121 38.34 -2.73 -9.65
CA ASP A 121 38.75 -1.70 -10.58
C ASP A 121 37.54 -0.98 -11.18
N PRO A 122 37.18 0.23 -10.69
CA PRO A 122 36.05 1.00 -11.21
C PRO A 122 36.17 1.39 -12.68
N GLN A 123 37.39 1.34 -13.27
CA GLN A 123 37.63 1.71 -14.66
C GLN A 123 37.19 0.60 -15.65
N HIS A 124 36.99 -0.61 -15.16
CA HIS A 124 36.56 -1.77 -15.96
C HIS A 124 35.23 -2.35 -15.51
N PRO A 125 34.10 -1.62 -15.68
CA PRO A 125 32.81 -1.99 -15.11
C PRO A 125 32.19 -3.28 -15.67
N GLN A 126 32.68 -3.74 -16.84
CA GLN A 126 32.22 -4.98 -17.52
C GLN A 126 33.13 -6.18 -17.24
N GLU A 127 34.12 -6.04 -16.40
CA GLU A 127 34.97 -7.16 -15.98
C GLU A 127 34.18 -8.17 -15.15
N CYS A 128 34.50 -9.44 -15.27
CA CYS A 128 33.91 -10.52 -14.50
C CYS A 128 34.68 -10.70 -13.20
N TYR A 129 34.01 -10.51 -12.08
CA TYR A 129 34.63 -10.64 -10.76
C TYR A 129 34.20 -11.96 -10.10
N PRO A 130 35.13 -12.92 -9.84
CA PRO A 130 34.82 -14.11 -9.08
C PRO A 130 34.55 -13.77 -7.61
N LEU A 131 33.30 -14.01 -7.15
CA LEU A 131 32.88 -13.59 -5.81
C LEU A 131 33.73 -14.21 -4.70
N ALA A 132 34.11 -15.44 -4.82
CA ALA A 132 34.95 -16.17 -3.85
C ALA A 132 36.39 -15.60 -3.70
N GLU A 133 36.91 -14.92 -4.73
CA GLU A 133 38.21 -14.23 -4.68
C GLU A 133 38.10 -12.83 -4.05
N LEU A 134 36.96 -12.18 -4.26
CA LEU A 134 36.70 -10.86 -3.69
C LEU A 134 36.41 -10.92 -2.19
N ILE A 135 35.62 -11.89 -1.76
CA ILE A 135 35.07 -12.00 -0.42
C ILE A 135 35.29 -13.42 0.11
N GLU A 136 36.04 -13.52 1.20
CA GLU A 136 36.27 -14.79 1.90
C GLU A 136 34.93 -15.39 2.38
N ASP A 137 34.76 -16.70 2.23
CA ASP A 137 33.53 -17.45 2.53
C ASP A 137 32.30 -17.09 1.68
N ALA A 138 32.43 -16.27 0.64
CA ALA A 138 31.33 -16.05 -0.30
C ALA A 138 31.28 -17.17 -1.35
N THR A 139 30.06 -17.58 -1.69
CA THR A 139 29.85 -18.64 -2.70
C THR A 139 28.78 -18.24 -3.72
N VAL A 140 28.94 -18.72 -4.96
CA VAL A 140 27.94 -18.56 -6.01
C VAL A 140 27.59 -19.93 -6.54
N ARG A 141 26.33 -20.28 -6.55
CA ARG A 141 25.82 -21.55 -7.06
C ARG A 141 24.72 -21.30 -8.09
N TYR A 142 24.86 -21.92 -9.25
CA TYR A 142 23.81 -21.90 -10.26
C TYR A 142 22.97 -23.19 -10.16
N ASP A 143 21.64 -23.02 -10.06
CA ASP A 143 20.67 -24.10 -10.14
C ASP A 143 20.03 -24.06 -11.53
N SER A 144 20.53 -24.90 -12.42
CA SER A 144 20.09 -24.98 -13.81
C SER A 144 18.66 -25.49 -13.96
N SER A 145 18.19 -26.32 -13.01
CA SER A 145 16.85 -26.89 -13.03
C SER A 145 15.76 -25.84 -12.78
N ARG A 146 16.12 -24.77 -12.06
CA ARG A 146 15.21 -23.67 -11.67
C ARG A 146 15.61 -22.33 -12.25
N LEU A 147 16.68 -22.30 -13.05
CA LEU A 147 17.28 -21.08 -13.60
C LEU A 147 17.56 -20.02 -12.51
N ARG A 148 18.22 -20.44 -11.42
CA ARG A 148 18.51 -19.57 -10.27
C ARG A 148 20.01 -19.43 -10.05
N LEU A 149 20.46 -18.21 -9.87
CA LEU A 149 21.81 -17.91 -9.40
C LEU A 149 21.75 -17.50 -7.92
N LEU A 150 22.32 -18.33 -7.06
CA LEU A 150 22.29 -18.18 -5.61
C LEU A 150 23.66 -17.68 -5.15
N ALA A 151 23.74 -16.43 -4.70
CA ALA A 151 24.91 -15.85 -4.07
C ALA A 151 24.74 -15.90 -2.54
N SER A 152 25.68 -16.55 -1.85
CA SER A 152 25.80 -16.51 -0.39
C SER A 152 26.96 -15.59 -0.02
N ILE A 153 26.69 -14.52 0.71
CA ILE A 153 27.63 -13.44 1.00
C ILE A 153 27.67 -13.21 2.51
N PRO A 154 28.83 -13.29 3.16
CA PRO A 154 28.95 -12.95 4.57
C PRO A 154 28.44 -11.53 4.86
N GLN A 155 27.64 -11.37 5.92
CA GLN A 155 27.02 -10.08 6.28
C GLN A 155 28.03 -8.94 6.49
N VAL A 156 29.24 -9.28 6.91
CA VAL A 156 30.33 -8.32 7.08
C VAL A 156 30.77 -7.68 5.77
N ALA A 157 30.55 -8.32 4.65
CA ALA A 157 30.90 -7.85 3.31
C ALA A 157 29.71 -7.23 2.57
N MET A 158 28.54 -7.28 3.15
CA MET A 158 27.35 -6.65 2.58
C MET A 158 27.21 -5.19 3.05
N GLN A 159 26.77 -4.33 2.16
CA GLN A 159 26.23 -3.05 2.60
C GLN A 159 25.15 -3.37 3.65
N ARG A 160 25.18 -2.68 4.75
CA ARG A 160 24.09 -2.75 5.74
C ARG A 160 22.84 -2.20 5.06
N GLY A 161 22.19 -3.04 4.27
CA GLY A 161 20.94 -2.74 3.60
C GLY A 161 19.87 -2.49 4.64
N LEU A 162 19.57 -1.23 4.90
CA LEU A 162 18.41 -0.87 5.70
C LEU A 162 17.17 -1.41 4.96
N ARG A 163 16.37 -2.19 5.66
CA ARG A 163 15.15 -2.79 5.09
C ARG A 163 14.30 -1.73 4.41
N GLY A 164 13.94 -2.00 3.14
CA GLY A 164 13.13 -1.09 2.31
C GLY A 164 13.89 0.11 1.72
N TYR A 165 15.21 0.21 1.89
CA TYR A 165 16.02 1.21 1.19
C TYR A 165 16.26 0.80 -0.25
N VAL A 166 16.12 1.73 -1.16
CA VAL A 166 16.47 1.59 -2.57
C VAL A 166 17.38 2.74 -2.96
N ASP A 167 18.46 2.42 -3.69
CA ASP A 167 19.39 3.44 -4.16
C ASP A 167 18.66 4.53 -4.98
N PRO A 168 18.87 5.81 -4.71
CA PRO A 168 18.27 6.92 -5.48
C PRO A 168 18.52 6.86 -6.99
N GLN A 169 19.57 6.20 -7.45
CA GLN A 169 19.85 6.01 -8.89
C GLN A 169 18.81 5.11 -9.58
N LEU A 170 18.13 4.26 -8.80
CA LEU A 170 17.08 3.37 -9.30
C LEU A 170 15.68 4.00 -9.26
N TRP A 171 15.55 5.21 -8.71
CA TRP A 171 14.26 5.88 -8.61
C TRP A 171 13.81 6.43 -9.94
N ASP A 172 12.69 5.95 -10.42
CA ASP A 172 12.10 6.32 -11.71
C ASP A 172 11.26 7.60 -11.60
N GLU A 173 11.59 8.60 -12.40
CA GLU A 173 10.81 9.84 -12.50
C GLU A 173 9.44 9.65 -13.15
N GLY A 174 9.23 8.52 -13.81
CA GLY A 174 8.01 8.17 -14.50
C GLY A 174 7.85 8.86 -15.87
N VAL A 175 6.70 8.60 -16.47
CA VAL A 175 6.36 9.16 -17.79
C VAL A 175 5.51 10.43 -17.65
N PRO A 176 5.53 11.33 -18.66
CA PRO A 176 4.55 12.40 -18.76
C PRO A 176 3.14 11.84 -18.76
N ALA A 177 2.30 12.30 -17.83
CA ALA A 177 0.93 11.86 -17.70
C ALA A 177 0.05 12.92 -17.06
N ALA A 178 -1.23 12.89 -17.39
CA ALA A 178 -2.27 13.65 -16.71
C ALA A 178 -3.33 12.73 -16.18
N PHE A 179 -3.86 13.00 -14.99
CA PHE A 179 -4.93 12.18 -14.42
C PHE A 179 -5.97 13.01 -13.68
N ILE A 180 -7.17 12.48 -13.64
CA ILE A 180 -8.30 12.98 -12.89
C ILE A 180 -8.85 11.83 -12.09
N ASN A 181 -8.77 11.89 -10.77
CA ASN A 181 -9.59 11.08 -9.90
C ASN A 181 -10.91 11.80 -9.65
N TYR A 182 -11.99 11.09 -9.79
CA TYR A 182 -13.33 11.60 -9.47
C TYR A 182 -13.99 10.71 -8.42
N GLN A 183 -14.72 11.35 -7.53
CA GLN A 183 -15.59 10.70 -6.56
C GLN A 183 -16.92 11.46 -6.51
N LEU A 184 -17.92 10.93 -7.21
CA LEU A 184 -19.26 11.45 -7.25
C LEU A 184 -20.09 10.77 -6.16
N ASN A 185 -20.67 11.55 -5.27
CA ASN A 185 -21.66 11.11 -4.31
C ASN A 185 -22.96 11.89 -4.59
N SER A 186 -24.02 11.20 -4.91
CA SER A 186 -25.33 11.77 -5.11
C SER A 186 -26.34 11.08 -4.22
N SER A 187 -27.07 11.82 -3.45
CA SER A 187 -28.14 11.32 -2.61
C SER A 187 -29.44 12.08 -2.88
N ARG A 188 -30.53 11.36 -2.99
CA ARG A 188 -31.87 11.89 -3.07
C ARG A 188 -32.71 11.29 -1.95
N THR A 189 -33.14 12.13 -1.02
CA THR A 189 -34.05 11.71 0.03
C THR A 189 -35.38 12.43 -0.20
N ALA A 190 -36.44 11.67 -0.41
CA ALA A 190 -37.80 12.19 -0.54
C ALA A 190 -38.57 11.85 0.75
N GLY A 191 -39.00 12.85 1.47
CA GLY A 191 -39.87 12.77 2.63
C GLY A 191 -41.27 13.26 2.29
N ASP A 192 -42.18 13.09 3.23
CA ASP A 192 -43.61 13.46 3.06
C ASP A 192 -43.82 14.93 2.70
N TYR A 193 -42.92 15.83 3.13
CA TYR A 193 -43.06 17.26 2.95
C TYR A 193 -42.06 17.87 1.96
N ASN A 194 -40.95 17.23 1.71
CA ASN A 194 -39.93 17.76 0.81
C ASN A 194 -39.04 16.67 0.22
N THR A 195 -38.44 17.00 -0.91
CA THR A 195 -37.39 16.21 -1.52
C THR A 195 -36.06 16.96 -1.41
N ARG A 196 -35.05 16.30 -0.84
CA ARG A 196 -33.70 16.83 -0.71
C ARG A 196 -32.77 16.06 -1.62
N ILE A 197 -32.04 16.79 -2.44
CA ILE A 197 -30.96 16.26 -3.27
C ILE A 197 -29.65 16.85 -2.75
N ALA A 198 -28.63 16.04 -2.56
CA ALA A 198 -27.28 16.49 -2.27
C ALA A 198 -26.32 15.80 -3.24
N ASN A 199 -25.53 16.61 -3.92
CA ASN A 199 -24.50 16.16 -4.86
C ASN A 199 -23.14 16.67 -4.37
N ASN A 200 -22.17 15.80 -4.40
CA ASN A 200 -20.78 16.12 -4.08
C ASN A 200 -19.88 15.43 -5.10
N LEU A 201 -19.04 16.19 -5.77
CA LEU A 201 -18.02 15.68 -6.67
C LEU A 201 -16.64 16.11 -6.17
N GLY A 202 -15.93 15.19 -5.55
CA GLY A 202 -14.53 15.35 -5.20
C GLY A 202 -13.64 15.07 -6.41
N LEU A 203 -12.67 15.94 -6.66
CA LEU A 203 -11.71 15.83 -7.76
C LEU A 203 -10.30 15.91 -7.20
N ARG A 204 -9.43 14.97 -7.61
CA ARG A 204 -7.99 15.03 -7.39
C ARG A 204 -7.29 14.90 -8.73
N ASN A 205 -6.71 15.97 -9.18
CA ASN A 205 -6.13 16.09 -10.50
C ASN A 205 -4.61 16.16 -10.42
N GLY A 206 -3.92 15.60 -11.39
CA GLY A 206 -2.47 15.66 -11.47
C GLY A 206 -1.95 15.77 -12.89
N ILE A 207 -0.85 16.49 -13.06
CA ILE A 207 -0.07 16.54 -14.30
C ILE A 207 1.39 16.32 -13.94
N ASN A 208 2.05 15.39 -14.62
CA ASN A 208 3.46 15.08 -14.48
C ASN A 208 4.22 15.50 -15.73
N LEU A 209 5.25 16.33 -15.55
CA LEU A 209 6.14 16.78 -16.62
C LEU A 209 7.59 16.70 -16.13
N GLY A 210 8.34 15.69 -16.57
CA GLY A 210 9.65 15.37 -16.02
C GLY A 210 9.58 15.19 -14.50
N ALA A 211 10.43 15.85 -13.74
CA ALA A 211 10.46 15.77 -12.29
C ALA A 211 9.39 16.63 -11.57
N TRP A 212 8.61 17.44 -12.29
CA TRP A 212 7.59 18.31 -11.71
C TRP A 212 6.21 17.65 -11.67
N ARG A 213 5.49 17.88 -10.58
CA ARG A 213 4.16 17.32 -10.29
C ARG A 213 3.21 18.46 -9.96
N LEU A 214 2.30 18.83 -10.89
CA LEU A 214 1.18 19.72 -10.59
C LEU A 214 0.05 18.91 -9.97
N ARG A 215 -0.52 19.38 -8.87
CA ARG A 215 -1.62 18.74 -8.16
C ARG A 215 -2.72 19.75 -7.84
N ASN A 216 -3.96 19.31 -8.00
CA ASN A 216 -5.14 20.08 -7.59
C ASN A 216 -6.11 19.14 -6.87
N GLU A 217 -6.61 19.58 -5.75
CA GLU A 217 -7.70 18.94 -5.02
C GLU A 217 -8.84 19.92 -4.88
N SER A 218 -9.99 19.53 -5.33
CA SER A 218 -11.17 20.40 -5.36
C SER A 218 -12.45 19.61 -5.12
N ASN A 219 -13.49 20.33 -4.74
CA ASN A 219 -14.80 19.78 -4.46
C ASN A 219 -15.88 20.66 -5.10
N LEU A 220 -16.84 20.03 -5.77
CA LEU A 220 -18.05 20.66 -6.26
C LEU A 220 -19.23 20.10 -5.48
N SER A 221 -19.91 20.94 -4.72
CA SER A 221 -21.09 20.55 -3.94
C SER A 221 -22.29 21.36 -4.37
N GLY A 222 -23.48 20.73 -4.34
CA GLY A 222 -24.73 21.38 -4.71
C GLY A 222 -25.92 20.54 -4.28
N GLY A 223 -27.12 21.06 -4.46
CA GLY A 223 -28.35 20.32 -4.11
C GLY A 223 -29.58 21.20 -3.99
N THR A 224 -30.64 20.61 -3.48
CA THR A 224 -31.93 21.30 -3.32
C THR A 224 -31.79 22.58 -2.47
N GLY A 225 -32.16 23.73 -3.01
CA GLY A 225 -32.08 25.02 -2.32
C GLY A 225 -30.66 25.57 -2.10
N ARG A 226 -29.66 24.98 -2.75
CA ARG A 226 -28.26 25.41 -2.71
C ARG A 226 -27.71 25.56 -4.12
N SER A 227 -27.00 26.65 -4.38
CA SER A 227 -26.24 26.80 -5.62
C SER A 227 -25.04 25.84 -5.62
N ASN A 228 -24.61 25.46 -6.82
CA ASN A 228 -23.38 24.70 -6.97
C ASN A 228 -22.18 25.55 -6.53
N THR A 229 -21.43 25.05 -5.58
CA THR A 229 -20.23 25.70 -5.04
C THR A 229 -19.00 24.87 -5.37
N TYR A 230 -18.08 25.48 -6.08
CA TYR A 230 -16.76 24.92 -6.33
C TYR A 230 -15.77 25.44 -5.27
N THR A 231 -15.06 24.54 -4.62
CA THR A 231 -14.04 24.87 -3.63
C THR A 231 -12.74 24.19 -3.99
N SER A 232 -11.67 24.97 -4.20
CA SER A 232 -10.32 24.45 -4.31
C SER A 232 -9.73 24.26 -2.92
N ASN A 233 -9.43 23.03 -2.56
CA ASN A 233 -8.79 22.73 -1.28
C ASN A 233 -7.31 23.07 -1.32
N ARG A 234 -6.63 22.70 -2.40
CA ARG A 234 -5.22 23.02 -2.64
C ARG A 234 -4.87 22.88 -4.11
N THR A 235 -3.98 23.75 -4.57
CA THR A 235 -3.35 23.66 -5.88
C THR A 235 -1.86 23.99 -5.75
N TYR A 236 -1.01 23.04 -6.08
CA TYR A 236 0.43 23.20 -5.88
C TYR A 236 1.24 22.43 -6.92
N VAL A 237 2.47 22.85 -7.08
CA VAL A 237 3.51 22.08 -7.75
C VAL A 237 4.47 21.52 -6.72
N GLN A 238 4.99 20.33 -7.00
CA GLN A 238 6.01 19.71 -6.15
C GLN A 238 7.13 19.10 -6.97
N HIS A 239 8.29 19.00 -6.32
CA HIS A 239 9.50 18.42 -6.86
C HIS A 239 10.32 17.80 -5.73
N ASP A 240 10.84 16.59 -5.93
CA ASP A 240 11.70 15.96 -4.93
C ASP A 240 13.15 16.45 -5.05
N VAL A 241 13.76 16.78 -3.91
CA VAL A 241 15.14 17.23 -3.79
C VAL A 241 15.97 16.13 -3.14
N THR A 242 16.45 15.20 -3.94
CA THR A 242 17.12 13.96 -3.49
C THR A 242 18.33 14.24 -2.59
N ALA A 243 19.12 15.28 -2.90
CA ALA A 243 20.35 15.61 -2.16
C ALA A 243 20.12 15.87 -0.67
N ILE A 244 18.95 16.40 -0.31
CA ILE A 244 18.57 16.69 1.09
C ILE A 244 17.44 15.80 1.59
N LYS A 245 17.10 14.74 0.84
CA LYS A 245 15.98 13.83 1.15
C LYS A 245 14.69 14.59 1.46
N GLY A 246 14.33 15.56 0.64
CA GLY A 246 13.24 16.47 0.89
C GLY A 246 12.34 16.70 -0.32
N GLN A 247 11.18 17.32 -0.05
CA GLN A 247 10.20 17.74 -1.03
C GLN A 247 10.10 19.26 -1.05
N PHE A 248 10.24 19.85 -2.23
CA PHE A 248 9.88 21.24 -2.48
C PHE A 248 8.43 21.30 -2.98
N SER A 249 7.65 22.22 -2.45
CA SER A 249 6.28 22.47 -2.89
C SER A 249 6.02 23.98 -2.99
N ALA A 250 5.24 24.38 -3.99
CA ALA A 250 4.86 25.78 -4.16
C ALA A 250 3.40 25.90 -4.63
N GLY A 251 2.63 26.81 -4.05
CA GLY A 251 1.20 27.01 -4.33
C GLY A 251 0.36 27.11 -3.07
N GLU A 252 -0.86 26.57 -3.12
CA GLU A 252 -1.74 26.44 -1.96
C GLU A 252 -1.43 25.14 -1.23
N ILE A 253 -0.82 25.24 -0.08
CA ILE A 253 -0.26 24.13 0.68
C ILE A 253 -0.51 24.30 2.18
N PHE A 254 -0.17 23.29 2.95
CA PHE A 254 -0.28 23.28 4.41
C PHE A 254 1.12 23.22 5.05
N SER A 255 1.26 23.91 6.19
CA SER A 255 2.45 23.77 7.04
C SER A 255 2.47 22.40 7.72
N ASP A 256 3.65 21.94 8.13
CA ASP A 256 3.77 20.72 8.92
C ASP A 256 3.33 20.96 10.37
N THR A 257 2.95 19.86 11.02
CA THR A 257 2.23 19.88 12.32
C THR A 257 3.03 19.23 13.44
N ASP A 258 4.32 19.09 13.27
CA ASP A 258 5.17 18.44 14.28
C ASP A 258 5.13 19.16 15.64
N LEU A 259 5.13 20.50 15.64
CA LEU A 259 5.05 21.34 16.85
C LEU A 259 3.84 22.27 16.88
N PHE A 260 3.53 22.88 15.75
CA PHE A 260 2.46 23.86 15.61
C PHE A 260 1.22 23.25 14.97
N ASP A 261 0.07 23.89 15.10
CA ASP A 261 -1.11 23.53 14.38
C ASP A 261 -0.96 23.81 12.88
N SER A 262 -1.63 23.00 12.03
CA SER A 262 -1.56 23.17 10.58
C SER A 262 -2.11 24.52 10.13
N VAL A 263 -1.40 25.17 9.23
CA VAL A 263 -1.79 26.44 8.63
C VAL A 263 -1.88 26.24 7.13
N ARG A 264 -3.04 26.53 6.53
CA ARG A 264 -3.19 26.63 5.09
C ARG A 264 -2.67 27.97 4.61
N TYR A 265 -1.80 27.96 3.61
CA TYR A 265 -1.21 29.17 3.08
C TYR A 265 -0.90 29.07 1.59
N ARG A 266 -0.74 30.19 0.92
CA ARG A 266 -0.23 30.27 -0.44
C ARG A 266 1.22 30.73 -0.40
N GLY A 267 2.13 29.85 -0.84
CA GLY A 267 3.55 30.13 -0.74
C GLY A 267 4.42 28.94 -1.13
N VAL A 268 5.56 28.80 -0.48
CA VAL A 268 6.55 27.73 -0.73
C VAL A 268 6.82 26.95 0.53
N LYS A 269 7.15 25.68 0.35
CA LYS A 269 7.57 24.76 1.43
C LYS A 269 8.73 23.90 0.96
N LEU A 270 9.70 23.72 1.85
CA LEU A 270 10.76 22.72 1.72
C LEU A 270 10.77 21.89 3.00
N ALA A 271 10.50 20.59 2.89
CA ALA A 271 10.44 19.70 4.04
C ALA A 271 11.10 18.35 3.74
N SER A 272 11.65 17.72 4.78
CA SER A 272 12.16 16.34 4.68
C SER A 272 11.06 15.37 4.28
N ASP A 273 11.38 14.43 3.38
CA ASP A 273 10.49 13.35 2.98
C ASP A 273 10.97 12.02 3.60
N ASP A 274 10.25 11.56 4.61
CA ASP A 274 10.54 10.27 5.24
C ASP A 274 10.39 9.09 4.27
N GLY A 275 9.70 9.29 3.13
CA GLY A 275 9.62 8.35 2.03
C GLY A 275 10.98 7.94 1.46
N MET A 276 11.92 8.88 1.39
CA MET A 276 13.28 8.67 0.90
C MET A 276 14.19 7.95 1.90
N ARG A 277 13.66 7.61 3.09
CA ARG A 277 14.38 6.89 4.14
C ARG A 277 13.97 5.43 4.18
N ALA A 278 14.78 4.60 4.83
CA ALA A 278 14.46 3.19 5.03
C ALA A 278 13.19 2.98 5.89
N ASP A 279 12.55 1.82 5.75
CA ASP A 279 11.31 1.51 6.49
C ASP A 279 11.49 1.51 8.00
N SER A 280 12.69 1.12 8.46
CA SER A 280 13.06 1.13 9.87
C SER A 280 13.10 2.54 10.49
N GLU A 281 13.08 3.59 9.67
CA GLU A 281 13.19 5.00 10.06
C GLU A 281 11.86 5.76 10.05
N ARG A 282 10.72 5.10 9.80
CA ARG A 282 9.39 5.74 9.56
C ARG A 282 8.38 5.57 10.70
N GLY A 283 7.38 6.46 10.74
CA GLY A 283 6.26 6.52 11.69
C GLY A 283 4.83 6.31 11.12
N TYR A 284 3.82 6.44 11.92
CA TYR A 284 2.45 5.88 11.96
C TYR A 284 1.33 6.66 11.22
N ALA A 285 0.16 5.97 10.86
CA ALA A 285 -1.11 6.53 10.37
C ALA A 285 -2.36 5.93 11.06
N PRO A 286 -3.49 6.69 11.28
CA PRO A 286 -4.66 6.24 12.03
C PRO A 286 -5.72 5.52 11.19
N VAL A 287 -6.49 4.64 11.84
CA VAL A 287 -7.66 3.95 11.29
C VAL A 287 -8.93 4.52 11.94
N ILE A 288 -9.94 4.89 11.14
CA ILE A 288 -11.23 5.39 11.63
C ILE A 288 -12.25 4.25 11.66
N ARG A 289 -12.88 4.05 12.83
CA ARG A 289 -13.94 3.07 13.05
C ARG A 289 -15.21 3.75 13.55
N GLY A 290 -16.33 3.24 13.10
CA GLY A 290 -17.65 3.74 13.53
C GLY A 290 -18.76 2.76 13.17
N VAL A 291 -19.98 3.17 13.49
CA VAL A 291 -21.19 2.40 13.18
C VAL A 291 -22.19 3.31 12.48
N ALA A 292 -22.70 2.89 11.34
CA ALA A 292 -23.82 3.52 10.65
C ALA A 292 -25.11 2.78 11.01
N GLN A 293 -26.16 3.50 11.27
CA GLN A 293 -27.47 2.88 11.57
C GLN A 293 -28.29 2.61 10.32
N THR A 294 -28.10 3.44 9.32
CA THR A 294 -28.77 3.33 8.01
C THR A 294 -27.72 3.37 6.91
N ASN A 295 -28.13 3.43 5.64
CA ASN A 295 -27.23 3.83 4.57
C ASN A 295 -26.79 5.27 4.82
N ALA A 296 -25.62 5.43 5.38
CA ALA A 296 -25.11 6.70 5.83
C ALA A 296 -24.01 7.23 4.91
N THR A 297 -23.90 8.54 4.87
CA THR A 297 -22.73 9.21 4.30
C THR A 297 -21.76 9.52 5.44
N VAL A 298 -20.57 8.96 5.41
CA VAL A 298 -19.47 9.29 6.33
C VAL A 298 -18.63 10.37 5.68
N GLU A 299 -18.64 11.55 6.30
CA GLU A 299 -17.83 12.69 5.90
C GLU A 299 -16.72 12.88 6.94
N ILE A 300 -15.47 12.88 6.49
CA ILE A 300 -14.33 13.10 7.35
C ILE A 300 -13.70 14.42 7.00
N ARG A 301 -13.63 15.30 7.98
CA ARG A 301 -13.04 16.63 7.88
C ARG A 301 -11.82 16.74 8.76
N GLN A 302 -10.86 17.52 8.31
CA GLN A 302 -9.74 17.98 9.12
C GLN A 302 -9.62 19.50 8.92
N ASN A 303 -9.60 20.26 9.99
CA ASN A 303 -9.56 21.73 9.92
C ASN A 303 -10.62 22.32 8.98
N ASP A 304 -11.87 21.83 9.08
CA ASP A 304 -13.02 22.18 8.24
C ASP A 304 -12.95 21.79 6.77
N TYR A 305 -11.86 21.15 6.33
CA TYR A 305 -11.75 20.59 4.97
C TYR A 305 -12.22 19.14 4.91
N ILE A 306 -13.04 18.83 3.91
CA ILE A 306 -13.44 17.45 3.65
C ILE A 306 -12.22 16.69 3.09
N LEU A 307 -11.73 15.74 3.86
CA LEU A 307 -10.66 14.82 3.42
C LEU A 307 -11.21 13.62 2.67
N TYR A 308 -12.36 13.15 3.13
CA TYR A 308 -12.93 11.91 2.63
C TYR A 308 -14.46 11.91 2.81
N THR A 309 -15.16 11.39 1.82
CA THR A 309 -16.60 11.14 1.91
C THR A 309 -16.89 9.77 1.32
N ALA A 310 -17.60 8.93 2.06
CA ALA A 310 -18.04 7.62 1.61
C ALA A 310 -19.46 7.33 2.05
N ASN A 311 -20.21 6.65 1.20
CA ASN A 311 -21.46 6.03 1.58
C ASN A 311 -21.18 4.66 2.18
N VAL A 312 -21.63 4.42 3.38
CA VAL A 312 -21.44 3.17 4.11
C VAL A 312 -22.81 2.52 4.37
N ALA A 313 -22.82 1.20 4.25
CA ALA A 313 -23.98 0.41 4.62
C ALA A 313 -24.20 0.43 6.14
N PRO A 314 -25.40 0.14 6.62
CA PRO A 314 -25.64 -0.02 8.04
C PRO A 314 -24.75 -1.09 8.66
N GLY A 315 -24.26 -0.78 9.86
CA GLY A 315 -23.33 -1.62 10.59
C GLY A 315 -21.98 -0.97 10.88
N PRO A 316 -21.04 -1.70 11.46
CA PRO A 316 -19.70 -1.22 11.73
C PRO A 316 -18.93 -0.95 10.41
N PHE A 317 -18.22 0.16 10.36
CA PHE A 317 -17.34 0.51 9.24
C PHE A 317 -15.91 0.79 9.73
N GLU A 318 -14.95 0.50 8.86
CA GLU A 318 -13.53 0.81 9.04
C GLU A 318 -13.00 1.53 7.80
N ILE A 319 -12.40 2.70 7.99
CA ILE A 319 -11.79 3.52 6.94
C ILE A 319 -10.31 3.66 7.28
N ASN A 320 -9.44 3.12 6.45
CA ASN A 320 -8.00 3.04 6.65
C ASN A 320 -7.20 3.74 5.52
N ASP A 321 -7.89 4.29 4.53
CA ASP A 321 -7.31 4.92 3.34
C ASP A 321 -7.32 6.47 3.40
N ILE A 322 -7.37 7.01 4.60
CA ILE A 322 -7.35 8.45 4.80
C ILE A 322 -5.91 8.95 4.76
N TYR A 323 -5.70 9.99 3.98
CA TYR A 323 -4.45 10.74 3.96
C TYR A 323 -4.68 12.08 4.68
N PRO A 324 -4.36 12.17 5.99
CA PRO A 324 -4.50 13.43 6.72
C PRO A 324 -3.66 14.52 6.06
N SER A 325 -4.16 15.74 6.05
CA SER A 325 -3.43 16.90 5.49
C SER A 325 -2.21 17.29 6.32
N GLY A 326 -2.01 16.63 7.45
CA GLY A 326 -0.88 16.85 8.36
C GLY A 326 -0.83 15.81 9.47
N SER A 327 0.23 15.83 10.27
CA SER A 327 0.48 14.87 11.36
C SER A 327 -0.32 15.16 12.65
N ASN A 328 -1.00 16.30 12.74
CA ASN A 328 -1.89 16.68 13.84
C ASN A 328 -3.09 17.45 13.31
N GLY A 329 -4.22 17.27 13.94
CA GLY A 329 -5.47 17.92 13.62
C GLY A 329 -6.59 16.91 13.68
N ASP A 330 -7.59 17.18 14.53
CA ASP A 330 -8.69 16.27 14.72
C ASP A 330 -9.38 15.96 13.43
N LEU A 331 -9.67 14.69 13.27
CA LEU A 331 -10.55 14.23 12.23
C LEU A 331 -11.97 14.30 12.77
N GLN A 332 -12.75 15.24 12.24
CA GLN A 332 -14.18 15.31 12.49
C GLN A 332 -14.85 14.26 11.59
N VAL A 333 -15.29 13.18 12.17
CA VAL A 333 -16.06 12.15 11.51
C VAL A 333 -17.53 12.45 11.68
N THR A 334 -18.21 12.78 10.60
CA THR A 334 -19.66 13.04 10.59
C THR A 334 -20.34 11.89 9.88
N VAL A 335 -21.13 11.12 10.60
CA VAL A 335 -22.02 10.12 10.01
C VAL A 335 -23.36 10.79 9.78
N ILE A 336 -23.74 10.89 8.52
CA ILE A 336 -25.03 11.48 8.09
C ILE A 336 -25.92 10.31 7.69
N GLU A 337 -26.90 10.02 8.53
CA GLU A 337 -27.84 8.91 8.32
C GLU A 337 -28.85 9.24 7.21
N ALA A 338 -29.56 8.23 6.71
CA ALA A 338 -30.54 8.40 5.63
C ALA A 338 -31.68 9.37 5.98
N ASP A 339 -32.06 9.49 7.25
CA ASP A 339 -33.06 10.42 7.74
C ASP A 339 -32.51 11.87 7.88
N GLY A 340 -31.22 12.08 7.60
CA GLY A 340 -30.53 13.36 7.74
C GLY A 340 -29.96 13.60 9.13
N THR A 341 -30.12 12.70 10.08
CA THR A 341 -29.51 12.76 11.41
C THR A 341 -28.01 12.77 11.27
N ARG A 342 -27.34 13.73 11.95
CA ARG A 342 -25.90 13.87 11.92
C ARG A 342 -25.30 13.51 13.26
N ARG A 343 -24.35 12.58 13.26
CA ARG A 343 -23.53 12.26 14.41
C ARG A 343 -22.10 12.68 14.13
N VAL A 344 -21.59 13.56 14.95
CA VAL A 344 -20.23 14.07 14.84
C VAL A 344 -19.39 13.44 15.94
N THR A 345 -18.34 12.75 15.55
CA THR A 345 -17.34 12.20 16.47
C THR A 345 -16.00 12.81 16.11
N MET A 346 -15.31 13.34 17.12
CA MET A 346 -13.95 13.81 16.92
C MET A 346 -13.00 12.66 17.18
N GLN A 347 -12.24 12.28 16.18
CA GLN A 347 -11.14 11.35 16.35
C GLN A 347 -9.85 12.13 16.49
N ALA A 348 -9.28 12.06 17.68
CA ALA A 348 -7.98 12.63 17.94
C ALA A 348 -6.96 11.99 17.00
N PHE A 349 -6.29 12.85 16.27
CA PHE A 349 -5.16 12.45 15.47
C PHE A 349 -3.93 13.24 15.91
N SER A 350 -3.02 12.57 16.59
CA SER A 350 -1.67 13.06 16.77
C SER A 350 -0.71 11.93 16.42
N SER A 351 0.35 12.29 15.71
CA SER A 351 1.43 11.37 15.44
C SER A 351 2.14 10.99 16.74
N LEU A 352 2.76 9.83 16.73
CA LEU A 352 3.69 9.40 17.79
C LEU A 352 4.68 10.53 18.13
N PRO A 353 5.23 10.55 19.36
CA PRO A 353 6.28 11.53 19.73
C PRO A 353 7.33 11.54 18.64
N ILE A 354 7.76 12.74 18.23
CA ILE A 354 8.75 12.87 17.17
C ILE A 354 10.05 12.29 17.63
N MET A 355 10.33 11.09 17.15
CA MET A 355 11.60 10.42 17.37
C MET A 355 12.36 10.40 16.06
N VAL A 356 13.53 11.02 16.07
CA VAL A 356 14.48 11.03 14.96
C VAL A 356 15.68 10.19 15.38
N ARG A 357 16.17 9.33 14.48
CA ARG A 357 17.35 8.51 14.79
C ARG A 357 18.59 9.36 15.02
N GLU A 358 19.51 8.82 15.81
CA GLU A 358 20.80 9.44 16.11
C GLU A 358 21.50 9.94 14.84
N GLY A 359 21.93 11.20 14.85
CA GLY A 359 22.61 11.87 13.74
C GLY A 359 21.68 12.27 12.58
N GLN A 360 20.39 11.96 12.62
CA GLN A 360 19.46 12.34 11.55
C GLN A 360 18.72 13.65 11.87
N VAL A 361 18.35 14.35 10.80
CA VAL A 361 17.63 15.62 10.83
C VAL A 361 16.28 15.46 10.12
N LYS A 362 15.21 15.93 10.75
CA LYS A 362 13.91 16.20 10.11
C LYS A 362 13.67 17.71 10.14
N TYR A 363 13.35 18.29 9.01
CA TYR A 363 13.17 19.73 8.86
C TYR A 363 11.96 20.08 8.03
N SER A 364 11.41 21.27 8.28
CA SER A 364 10.39 21.90 7.44
C SER A 364 10.52 23.41 7.52
N VAL A 365 10.51 24.06 6.36
CA VAL A 365 10.46 25.50 6.23
C VAL A 365 9.33 25.88 5.28
N SER A 366 8.48 26.78 5.73
CA SER A 366 7.28 27.25 5.03
C SER A 366 7.23 28.77 5.04
N ALA A 367 6.97 29.39 3.89
CA ALA A 367 6.83 30.83 3.77
C ALA A 367 5.74 31.20 2.76
N GLY A 368 4.90 32.19 3.08
CA GLY A 368 3.82 32.63 2.22
C GLY A 368 2.84 33.57 2.88
N ARG A 369 1.57 33.48 2.47
CA ARG A 369 0.45 34.22 3.07
C ARG A 369 -0.64 33.23 3.48
N PHE A 370 -1.20 33.46 4.65
CA PHE A 370 -2.36 32.69 5.10
C PHE A 370 -3.46 32.68 4.06
N ASN A 371 -4.08 31.55 3.84
CA ASN A 371 -5.18 31.36 2.89
C ASN A 371 -6.27 30.52 3.51
N SER A 372 -7.50 30.98 3.46
CA SER A 372 -8.68 30.28 3.97
C SER A 372 -9.77 30.22 2.91
N ASN A 373 -10.62 29.20 2.98
CA ASN A 373 -11.86 29.13 2.21
C ASN A 373 -13.01 29.81 2.94
N THR A 374 -12.77 30.31 4.16
CA THR A 374 -13.75 31.09 4.93
C THR A 374 -13.60 32.57 4.59
N ASP A 375 -14.66 33.16 4.09
CA ASP A 375 -14.69 34.59 3.75
C ASP A 375 -14.57 35.46 5.00
N GLY A 376 -13.87 36.60 4.86
CA GLY A 376 -13.70 37.58 5.91
C GLY A 376 -12.55 37.33 6.88
N LEU A 377 -11.75 36.30 6.70
CA LEU A 377 -10.51 36.11 7.45
C LEU A 377 -9.35 36.92 6.86
N ALA A 378 -8.54 37.50 7.72
CA ALA A 378 -7.32 38.20 7.34
C ALA A 378 -6.32 37.26 6.70
N THR A 379 -5.47 37.78 5.81
CA THR A 379 -4.44 37.00 5.08
C THR A 379 -3.03 37.49 5.40
N PRO A 380 -2.57 37.41 6.66
CA PRO A 380 -1.26 37.87 7.04
C PRO A 380 -0.14 37.07 6.38
N ARG A 381 1.06 37.64 6.34
CA ARG A 381 2.26 36.93 5.97
C ARG A 381 2.53 35.82 6.98
N PHE A 382 3.18 34.76 6.52
CA PHE A 382 3.42 33.56 7.32
C PHE A 382 4.81 33.00 7.04
N LEU A 383 5.56 32.77 8.10
CA LEU A 383 6.82 32.06 8.10
C LEU A 383 6.75 30.99 9.19
N SER A 384 7.10 29.76 8.88
CA SER A 384 7.21 28.69 9.86
C SER A 384 8.44 27.83 9.56
N GLY A 385 9.18 27.49 10.62
CA GLY A 385 10.32 26.58 10.52
C GLY A 385 10.31 25.59 11.67
N THR A 386 10.58 24.33 11.40
CA THR A 386 10.77 23.26 12.39
C THR A 386 12.01 22.47 12.07
N LEU A 387 12.75 22.09 13.11
CA LEU A 387 13.95 21.26 13.03
C LEU A 387 13.96 20.27 14.18
N ALA A 388 13.96 18.98 13.86
CA ALA A 388 14.14 17.90 14.82
C ALA A 388 15.47 17.16 14.54
N TYR A 389 16.21 16.86 15.60
CA TYR A 389 17.50 16.20 15.54
C TYR A 389 17.60 15.04 16.54
N GLY A 390 18.08 13.90 16.08
CA GLY A 390 18.40 12.75 16.92
C GLY A 390 19.72 12.95 17.65
N LEU A 391 19.66 13.26 18.94
CA LEU A 391 20.83 13.51 19.78
C LEU A 391 21.55 12.21 20.18
N THR A 392 20.76 11.18 20.48
CA THR A 392 21.23 9.82 20.77
C THR A 392 20.23 8.82 20.21
N SER A 393 20.54 7.53 20.28
CA SER A 393 19.65 6.45 19.83
C SER A 393 18.25 6.46 20.49
N ASN A 394 18.08 7.15 21.62
CA ASN A 394 16.84 7.19 22.39
C ASN A 394 16.38 8.61 22.79
N LEU A 395 17.09 9.66 22.36
CA LEU A 395 16.77 11.06 22.68
C LEU A 395 16.76 11.91 21.40
N SER A 396 15.70 12.64 21.17
CA SER A 396 15.57 13.60 20.09
C SER A 396 15.18 14.97 20.64
N GLY A 397 15.76 16.02 20.07
CA GLY A 397 15.38 17.42 20.33
C GLY A 397 14.61 17.99 19.15
N ILE A 398 13.70 18.92 19.40
CA ILE A 398 12.96 19.63 18.38
C ILE A 398 12.85 21.11 18.73
N VAL A 399 12.99 21.97 17.74
CA VAL A 399 12.79 23.41 17.84
C VAL A 399 11.90 23.87 16.69
N GLY A 400 11.05 24.86 16.95
CA GLY A 400 10.20 25.45 15.93
C GLY A 400 9.98 26.93 16.16
N VAL A 401 9.83 27.65 15.07
CA VAL A 401 9.50 29.08 15.05
C VAL A 401 8.35 29.33 14.10
N GLN A 402 7.46 30.24 14.49
CA GLN A 402 6.44 30.82 13.60
C GLN A 402 6.47 32.32 13.73
N ALA A 403 6.32 33.03 12.62
CA ALA A 403 6.35 34.47 12.60
C ALA A 403 5.38 35.04 11.56
N SER A 404 4.81 36.17 11.90
CA SER A 404 3.99 37.05 11.07
C SER A 404 4.21 38.50 11.46
N ASP A 405 3.54 39.43 10.81
CA ASP A 405 3.72 40.87 11.08
C ASP A 405 3.44 41.23 12.56
N ASP A 406 2.38 40.67 13.16
CA ASP A 406 1.95 40.92 14.57
C ASP A 406 1.85 39.62 15.41
N TYR A 407 2.58 38.56 14.98
CA TYR A 407 2.59 37.28 15.66
C TYR A 407 3.98 36.63 15.67
N SER A 408 4.34 36.10 16.80
CA SER A 408 5.54 35.25 16.91
C SER A 408 5.30 34.10 17.88
N ALA A 409 5.85 32.94 17.58
CA ALA A 409 5.87 31.79 18.46
C ALA A 409 7.20 31.05 18.38
N LEU A 410 7.67 30.61 19.53
CA LEU A 410 8.85 29.78 19.70
C LEU A 410 8.44 28.50 20.42
N SER A 411 8.84 27.35 19.88
CA SER A 411 8.58 26.04 20.47
C SER A 411 9.89 25.30 20.70
N LEU A 412 10.03 24.68 21.86
CA LEU A 412 11.14 23.80 22.22
C LEU A 412 10.57 22.49 22.76
N GLY A 413 11.10 21.36 22.30
CA GLY A 413 10.64 20.06 22.72
C GLY A 413 11.73 19.01 22.71
N ALA A 414 11.47 17.94 23.44
CA ALA A 414 12.31 16.74 23.46
C ALA A 414 11.47 15.49 23.52
N GLY A 415 11.92 14.45 22.82
CA GLY A 415 11.34 13.12 22.85
C GLY A 415 12.35 12.09 23.32
N ARG A 416 11.94 11.17 24.19
CA ARG A 416 12.77 10.10 24.70
C ARG A 416 12.08 8.75 24.61
N ASN A 417 12.78 7.78 24.06
CA ASN A 417 12.33 6.39 24.09
C ASN A 417 12.94 5.69 25.32
N THR A 418 12.08 5.02 26.09
CA THR A 418 12.47 4.32 27.32
C THR A 418 11.90 2.90 27.32
N SER A 419 12.36 2.05 28.22
CA SER A 419 11.78 0.72 28.44
C SER A 419 10.29 0.78 28.80
N LEU A 420 9.82 1.91 29.38
CA LEU A 420 8.43 2.14 29.74
C LEU A 420 7.59 2.73 28.60
N GLY A 421 8.19 3.09 27.45
CA GLY A 421 7.54 3.69 26.29
C GLY A 421 8.23 4.95 25.80
N ALA A 422 7.71 5.52 24.71
CA ALA A 422 8.16 6.77 24.15
C ALA A 422 7.37 7.94 24.77
N VAL A 423 8.08 8.95 25.23
CA VAL A 423 7.52 10.17 25.84
C VAL A 423 8.05 11.37 25.09
N SER A 424 7.22 12.35 24.79
CA SER A 424 7.70 13.67 24.37
C SER A 424 7.03 14.78 25.17
N LEU A 425 7.78 15.85 25.35
CA LEU A 425 7.30 17.09 25.98
C LEU A 425 7.75 18.25 25.12
N ASP A 426 6.83 19.16 24.80
CA ASP A 426 7.15 20.41 24.13
C ASP A 426 6.46 21.59 24.81
N VAL A 427 7.09 22.74 24.75
CA VAL A 427 6.59 24.01 25.27
C VAL A 427 6.65 25.04 24.16
N THR A 428 5.53 25.65 23.87
CA THR A 428 5.39 26.72 22.88
C THR A 428 5.03 28.03 23.61
N HIS A 429 5.80 29.07 23.40
CA HIS A 429 5.47 30.42 23.83
C HIS A 429 5.05 31.25 22.63
N SER A 430 3.93 31.99 22.74
CA SER A 430 3.43 32.84 21.67
C SER A 430 3.16 34.26 22.15
N SER A 431 3.37 35.21 21.25
CA SER A 431 3.01 36.62 21.40
C SER A 431 2.16 37.04 20.20
N SER A 432 0.96 37.53 20.44
CA SER A 432 -0.03 37.93 19.44
C SER A 432 -0.53 39.33 19.72
N LYS A 433 -0.46 40.19 18.71
CA LYS A 433 -1.00 41.55 18.78
C LYS A 433 -2.22 41.63 17.88
N ALA A 434 -3.40 41.84 18.48
CA ALA A 434 -4.67 41.98 17.79
C ALA A 434 -5.44 43.14 18.37
N GLN A 435 -6.06 43.95 17.52
CA GLN A 435 -6.90 45.10 17.93
C GLN A 435 -6.21 46.04 18.93
N GLY A 436 -4.89 46.26 18.76
CA GLY A 436 -4.10 47.14 19.62
C GLY A 436 -3.66 46.53 20.97
N GLN A 437 -4.10 45.31 21.29
CA GLN A 437 -3.70 44.57 22.51
C GLN A 437 -2.72 43.48 22.19
N THR A 438 -1.69 43.33 23.04
CA THR A 438 -0.75 42.24 22.94
C THR A 438 -1.08 41.20 24.01
N THR A 439 -1.31 39.97 23.57
CA THR A 439 -1.50 38.80 24.45
C THR A 439 -0.31 37.87 24.34
N GLN A 440 0.15 37.37 25.47
CA GLN A 440 1.27 36.42 25.54
C GLN A 440 0.88 35.20 26.38
N GLY A 441 1.33 34.05 25.98
CA GLY A 441 1.06 32.84 26.72
C GLY A 441 1.91 31.66 26.28
N SER A 442 1.71 30.58 27.00
CA SER A 442 2.46 29.34 26.76
C SER A 442 1.51 28.14 26.66
N SER A 443 1.85 27.22 25.80
CA SER A 443 1.20 25.90 25.68
C SER A 443 2.23 24.83 25.98
N VAL A 444 1.85 23.86 26.80
CA VAL A 444 2.64 22.68 27.12
C VAL A 444 1.93 21.46 26.58
N ARG A 445 2.63 20.62 25.79
CA ARG A 445 2.08 19.37 25.25
C ARG A 445 2.96 18.21 25.70
N ALA A 446 2.33 17.16 26.21
CA ALA A 446 2.98 15.90 26.57
C ALA A 446 2.33 14.76 25.78
N LEU A 447 3.14 13.90 25.18
CA LEU A 447 2.69 12.72 24.42
C LEU A 447 3.37 11.48 24.97
N TYR A 448 2.61 10.38 25.04
CA TYR A 448 3.08 9.08 25.46
C TYR A 448 2.57 8.00 24.52
N ALA A 449 3.46 7.07 24.15
CA ALA A 449 3.09 5.90 23.34
C ALA A 449 3.86 4.67 23.81
N LYS A 450 3.17 3.52 23.88
CA LYS A 450 3.76 2.24 24.23
C LYS A 450 3.02 1.09 23.57
N THR A 451 3.78 0.15 23.01
CA THR A 451 3.30 -1.18 22.61
C THR A 451 3.86 -2.21 23.58
N PHE A 452 3.00 -3.00 24.20
CA PHE A 452 3.38 -4.10 25.08
C PHE A 452 3.32 -5.41 24.29
N ALA A 453 4.46 -5.83 23.74
CA ALA A 453 4.55 -7.03 22.91
C ALA A 453 4.16 -8.34 23.63
N GLY A 454 4.32 -8.40 24.96
CA GLY A 454 3.96 -9.59 25.76
C GLY A 454 2.45 -9.81 25.92
N THR A 455 1.64 -8.78 25.77
CA THR A 455 0.17 -8.80 25.95
C THR A 455 -0.57 -8.36 24.69
N ASP A 456 0.13 -8.05 23.59
CA ASP A 456 -0.41 -7.44 22.38
C ASP A 456 -1.26 -6.18 22.66
N THR A 457 -0.85 -5.41 23.69
CA THR A 457 -1.51 -4.16 24.05
C THR A 457 -0.83 -3.00 23.34
N ASN A 458 -1.59 -2.26 22.56
CA ASN A 458 -1.14 -1.02 21.96
C ASN A 458 -1.76 0.17 22.68
N PHE A 459 -0.98 0.81 23.54
CA PHE A 459 -1.23 2.20 23.92
C PHE A 459 -0.76 3.07 22.77
N THR A 460 -1.68 3.54 21.98
CA THR A 460 -1.28 4.26 20.78
C THR A 460 -1.00 5.72 21.09
N LEU A 461 -1.70 6.31 22.06
CA LEU A 461 -1.45 7.69 22.43
C LEU A 461 -2.16 8.07 23.75
N ALA A 462 -1.41 8.63 24.68
CA ALA A 462 -1.95 9.52 25.70
C ALA A 462 -1.37 10.91 25.41
N ALA A 463 -2.21 11.86 25.02
CA ALA A 463 -1.81 13.22 24.71
C ALA A 463 -2.46 14.17 25.72
N TYR A 464 -1.66 15.07 26.26
CA TYR A 464 -2.14 16.13 27.14
C TYR A 464 -1.60 17.46 26.63
N ARG A 465 -2.48 18.45 26.46
CA ARG A 465 -2.09 19.82 26.16
C ARG A 465 -2.75 20.74 27.19
N TYR A 466 -1.97 21.62 27.75
CA TYR A 466 -2.44 22.73 28.54
C TYR A 466 -1.95 24.04 27.93
N SER A 467 -2.84 25.02 27.77
CA SER A 467 -2.50 26.35 27.26
C SER A 467 -2.99 27.39 28.24
N THR A 468 -2.15 28.37 28.54
CA THR A 468 -2.52 29.53 29.35
C THR A 468 -3.55 30.41 28.61
N GLU A 469 -4.29 31.25 29.31
CA GLU A 469 -5.36 32.08 28.75
C GLU A 469 -4.87 33.02 27.64
N GLY A 470 -3.65 33.55 27.78
CA GLY A 470 -3.04 34.44 26.81
C GLY A 470 -2.36 33.74 25.62
N TYR A 471 -2.30 32.41 25.60
CA TYR A 471 -1.72 31.68 24.48
C TYR A 471 -2.61 31.78 23.23
N ARG A 472 -1.99 32.05 22.09
CA ARG A 472 -2.64 32.06 20.78
C ARG A 472 -1.84 31.15 19.84
N SER A 473 -2.54 30.22 19.16
CA SER A 473 -1.99 29.60 17.94
C SER A 473 -2.00 30.62 16.82
N PHE A 474 -1.35 30.32 15.70
CA PHE A 474 -1.40 31.22 14.54
C PHE A 474 -2.83 31.35 13.96
N ASN A 475 -3.59 30.26 13.97
CA ASN A 475 -5.00 30.29 13.54
C ASN A 475 -5.85 31.18 14.47
N ASP A 476 -5.66 31.10 15.81
CA ASP A 476 -6.31 31.98 16.78
C ASP A 476 -5.95 33.45 16.53
N HIS A 477 -4.67 33.73 16.24
CA HIS A 477 -4.21 35.09 15.91
C HIS A 477 -4.93 35.64 14.65
N VAL A 478 -5.03 34.81 13.59
CA VAL A 478 -5.76 35.20 12.36
C VAL A 478 -7.21 35.51 12.65
N GLU A 479 -7.88 34.72 13.49
CA GLU A 479 -9.26 34.98 13.90
C GLU A 479 -9.37 36.25 14.72
N ASP A 480 -8.44 36.49 15.66
CA ASP A 480 -8.45 37.68 16.53
C ASP A 480 -8.19 38.98 15.76
N ILE A 481 -7.43 38.94 14.65
CA ILE A 481 -7.22 40.13 13.79
C ILE A 481 -8.26 40.29 12.69
N SER A 482 -9.19 39.34 12.54
CA SER A 482 -10.23 39.37 11.52
C SER A 482 -11.49 40.03 12.04
N ASP A 483 -12.17 40.82 11.19
CA ASP A 483 -13.41 41.52 11.54
C ASP A 483 -14.65 40.61 11.56
N SER A 484 -14.48 39.32 11.25
CA SER A 484 -15.59 38.38 11.13
C SER A 484 -16.06 37.85 12.48
N ILE A 485 -17.25 38.29 12.89
CA ILE A 485 -17.92 37.81 14.11
C ILE A 485 -18.38 36.35 14.00
N ARG A 486 -18.41 35.78 12.80
CA ARG A 486 -19.02 34.47 12.51
C ARG A 486 -18.14 33.25 12.80
N VAL A 487 -16.83 33.43 12.92
CA VAL A 487 -15.88 32.33 13.10
C VAL A 487 -14.97 32.64 14.27
N ARG A 488 -15.45 32.39 15.48
CA ARG A 488 -14.59 32.35 16.67
C ARG A 488 -14.47 30.89 17.09
N SER A 489 -13.36 30.25 16.70
CA SER A 489 -12.95 29.02 17.35
C SER A 489 -12.57 29.32 18.79
N GLY A 490 -12.81 28.40 19.71
CA GLY A 490 -12.48 28.65 21.10
C GLY A 490 -10.99 28.59 21.34
N HIS A 491 -10.44 29.50 22.16
CA HIS A 491 -9.05 29.43 22.61
C HIS A 491 -8.86 28.20 23.49
N SER A 492 -8.03 27.28 23.05
CA SER A 492 -7.82 25.98 23.70
C SER A 492 -7.23 26.16 25.11
N LYS A 493 -7.88 25.56 26.11
CA LYS A 493 -7.41 25.53 27.50
C LYS A 493 -6.73 24.21 27.84
N THR A 494 -7.48 23.12 27.74
CA THR A 494 -6.96 21.77 27.98
C THR A 494 -7.48 20.82 26.91
N ARG A 495 -6.62 19.89 26.54
CA ARG A 495 -7.01 18.77 25.71
C ARG A 495 -6.33 17.51 26.24
N THR A 496 -7.11 16.46 26.41
CA THR A 496 -6.62 15.15 26.82
C THR A 496 -7.19 14.11 25.85
N ASP A 497 -6.32 13.36 25.22
CA ASP A 497 -6.69 12.27 24.31
C ASP A 497 -6.09 10.97 24.80
N LEU A 498 -6.86 9.89 24.74
CA LEU A 498 -6.44 8.53 25.11
C LEU A 498 -6.95 7.55 24.08
N THR A 499 -6.06 6.72 23.53
CA THR A 499 -6.40 5.60 22.67
C THR A 499 -5.70 4.34 23.17
N ILE A 500 -6.46 3.29 23.40
CA ILE A 500 -5.99 1.98 23.81
C ILE A 500 -6.57 0.94 22.87
N ASN A 501 -5.74 0.08 22.33
CA ASN A 501 -6.15 -1.11 21.59
C ASN A 501 -5.51 -2.33 22.25
N GLN A 502 -6.32 -3.32 22.59
CA GLN A 502 -5.89 -4.52 23.27
C GLN A 502 -6.39 -5.76 22.52
N SER A 503 -5.46 -6.55 22.03
CA SER A 503 -5.76 -7.92 21.57
C SER A 503 -5.80 -8.87 22.76
N ILE A 504 -6.83 -9.71 22.86
CA ILE A 504 -7.01 -10.62 23.96
C ILE A 504 -6.67 -12.05 23.52
N GLY A 505 -5.69 -12.65 24.19
CA GLY A 505 -5.17 -13.97 23.85
C GLY A 505 -4.16 -13.94 22.70
N ARG A 506 -3.47 -15.08 22.48
CA ARG A 506 -2.52 -15.21 21.37
C ARG A 506 -3.26 -15.05 20.04
N ASN A 507 -2.72 -14.22 19.15
CA ASN A 507 -3.30 -13.91 17.84
C ASN A 507 -4.77 -13.45 17.92
N SER A 508 -5.12 -12.66 18.94
CA SER A 508 -6.49 -12.18 19.16
C SER A 508 -7.53 -13.31 19.32
N ALA A 509 -7.13 -14.48 19.84
CA ALA A 509 -8.02 -15.66 19.93
C ALA A 509 -9.33 -15.39 20.69
N PHE A 510 -9.33 -14.43 21.62
CA PHE A 510 -10.51 -13.98 22.37
C PHE A 510 -10.96 -12.58 21.92
N GLY A 511 -10.53 -12.14 20.73
CA GLY A 511 -10.93 -10.86 20.17
C GLY A 511 -10.05 -9.67 20.58
N SER A 512 -10.59 -8.48 20.39
CA SER A 512 -9.91 -7.21 20.68
C SER A 512 -10.85 -6.21 21.35
N VAL A 513 -10.27 -5.39 22.23
CA VAL A 513 -10.94 -4.26 22.89
C VAL A 513 -10.26 -2.98 22.42
N TYR A 514 -11.04 -1.96 22.13
CA TYR A 514 -10.54 -0.60 21.95
C TYR A 514 -11.22 0.37 22.92
N VAL A 515 -10.48 1.38 23.33
CA VAL A 515 -10.99 2.51 24.14
C VAL A 515 -10.40 3.79 23.56
N ASN A 516 -11.27 4.74 23.23
CA ASN A 516 -10.88 6.11 22.86
C ASN A 516 -11.59 7.09 23.80
N ALA A 517 -10.85 8.06 24.30
CA ALA A 517 -11.41 9.13 25.11
C ALA A 517 -10.77 10.45 24.72
N SER A 518 -11.56 11.50 24.61
CA SER A 518 -11.10 12.87 24.38
C SER A 518 -11.88 13.85 25.25
N ASP A 519 -11.16 14.75 25.93
CA ASP A 519 -11.72 15.88 26.67
C ASP A 519 -11.04 17.15 26.20
N GLN A 520 -11.82 18.08 25.63
CA GLN A 520 -11.32 19.36 25.14
C GLN A 520 -12.12 20.50 25.79
N ARG A 521 -11.40 21.44 26.35
CA ARG A 521 -11.96 22.63 27.00
C ARG A 521 -11.32 23.89 26.44
N TYR A 522 -12.10 24.97 26.44
CA TYR A 522 -11.68 26.28 25.95
C TYR A 522 -11.78 27.32 27.04
N TRP A 523 -11.08 28.45 26.88
CA TRP A 523 -11.14 29.57 27.79
C TRP A 523 -12.41 30.42 27.61
N ASN A 524 -12.83 30.59 26.36
CA ASN A 524 -13.88 31.51 25.96
C ASN A 524 -15.18 30.84 25.51
N ARG A 525 -15.27 29.53 25.55
CA ARG A 525 -16.48 28.75 25.25
C ARG A 525 -16.50 27.46 26.05
N GLY A 526 -17.57 26.71 25.95
CA GLY A 526 -17.68 25.38 26.52
C GLY A 526 -16.63 24.42 25.98
N GLY A 527 -16.87 23.13 26.09
CA GLY A 527 -15.95 22.10 25.64
C GLY A 527 -16.68 20.93 25.03
N SER A 528 -15.91 19.89 24.69
CA SER A 528 -16.47 18.64 24.21
C SER A 528 -15.78 17.47 24.89
N GLN A 529 -16.54 16.43 25.19
CA GLN A 529 -16.05 15.16 25.69
C GLN A 529 -16.58 14.06 24.80
N SER A 530 -15.70 13.14 24.40
CA SER A 530 -16.08 11.92 23.69
C SER A 530 -15.43 10.73 24.35
N PHE A 531 -16.19 9.66 24.46
CA PHE A 531 -15.72 8.37 24.92
C PHE A 531 -16.30 7.31 24.00
N SER A 532 -15.45 6.40 23.52
CA SER A 532 -15.89 5.22 22.81
C SER A 532 -15.09 4.00 23.27
N ALA A 533 -15.79 2.91 23.47
CA ALA A 533 -15.19 1.62 23.77
C ALA A 533 -15.91 0.52 22.99
N GLY A 534 -15.17 -0.49 22.58
CA GLY A 534 -15.77 -1.60 21.87
C GLY A 534 -14.98 -2.88 22.05
N TYR A 535 -15.69 -3.98 21.89
CA TYR A 535 -15.16 -5.33 21.93
C TYR A 535 -15.61 -6.09 20.68
N THR A 536 -14.66 -6.66 19.97
CA THR A 536 -14.91 -7.48 18.78
C THR A 536 -14.28 -8.85 18.97
N SER A 537 -15.05 -9.91 18.72
CA SER A 537 -14.55 -11.28 18.78
C SER A 537 -15.32 -12.22 17.86
N ASN A 538 -14.78 -13.43 17.71
CA ASN A 538 -15.40 -14.51 16.98
C ASN A 538 -15.54 -15.73 17.90
N TRP A 539 -16.69 -16.38 17.85
CA TRP A 539 -16.93 -17.66 18.48
C TRP A 539 -17.28 -18.67 17.40
N GLY A 540 -16.30 -19.45 16.99
CA GLY A 540 -16.40 -20.25 15.78
C GLY A 540 -16.65 -19.38 14.55
N ASN A 541 -17.75 -19.63 13.86
CA ASN A 541 -18.16 -18.85 12.68
C ASN A 541 -19.01 -17.61 13.02
N LEU A 542 -19.38 -17.43 14.28
CA LEU A 542 -20.16 -16.31 14.77
C LEU A 542 -19.22 -15.14 15.08
N SER A 543 -19.39 -14.02 14.39
CA SER A 543 -18.68 -12.76 14.70
C SER A 543 -19.61 -11.84 15.49
N TYR A 544 -19.11 -11.21 16.54
CA TYR A 544 -19.87 -10.23 17.31
C TYR A 544 -19.03 -9.01 17.66
N ASN A 545 -19.72 -7.88 17.70
CA ASN A 545 -19.16 -6.58 18.07
C ASN A 545 -20.10 -5.91 19.07
N LEU A 546 -19.56 -5.47 20.19
CA LEU A 546 -20.23 -4.64 21.17
C LEU A 546 -19.52 -3.29 21.24
N GLY A 547 -20.25 -2.20 21.14
CA GLY A 547 -19.70 -0.86 21.20
C GLY A 547 -20.53 0.08 22.08
N VAL A 548 -19.86 1.00 22.74
CA VAL A 548 -20.49 2.11 23.45
C VAL A 548 -19.78 3.40 23.02
N THR A 549 -20.55 4.42 22.67
CA THR A 549 -20.06 5.76 22.37
C THR A 549 -20.85 6.77 23.18
N ARG A 550 -20.15 7.65 23.87
CA ARG A 550 -20.74 8.75 24.61
C ARG A 550 -20.11 10.06 24.17
N THR A 551 -20.92 11.00 23.74
CA THR A 551 -20.50 12.37 23.42
C THR A 551 -21.21 13.35 24.36
N LYS A 552 -20.48 14.35 24.82
CA LYS A 552 -21.02 15.44 25.61
C LYS A 552 -20.50 16.76 25.07
N GLN A 553 -21.39 17.67 24.70
CA GLN A 553 -21.05 19.03 24.39
C GLN A 553 -21.36 19.93 25.59
N ILE A 554 -20.34 20.65 26.06
CA ILE A 554 -20.43 21.62 27.11
C ILE A 554 -20.57 22.99 26.42
N VAL A 555 -21.75 23.57 26.46
CA VAL A 555 -22.00 24.86 25.84
C VAL A 555 -21.81 25.99 26.89
N THR A 556 -21.40 27.16 26.44
CA THR A 556 -21.22 28.32 27.34
C THR A 556 -22.58 28.87 27.79
N TRP A 557 -23.62 28.75 26.95
CA TRP A 557 -24.98 29.20 27.20
C TRP A 557 -25.96 28.07 26.82
N GLY A 558 -26.78 27.63 27.78
CA GLY A 558 -27.74 26.55 27.57
C GLY A 558 -27.38 25.27 28.34
N GLU A 559 -28.24 24.27 28.21
CA GLU A 559 -28.04 22.94 28.83
C GLU A 559 -26.96 22.13 28.06
N PRO A 560 -26.03 21.50 28.77
CA PRO A 560 -25.08 20.57 28.12
C PRO A 560 -25.82 19.41 27.46
N SER A 561 -25.58 19.19 26.19
CA SER A 561 -26.13 18.01 25.52
C SER A 561 -25.20 16.80 25.73
N SER A 562 -25.78 15.68 26.13
CA SER A 562 -25.05 14.41 26.17
C SER A 562 -25.82 13.35 25.41
N ASP A 563 -25.07 12.52 24.70
CA ASP A 563 -25.63 11.43 23.95
C ASP A 563 -24.81 10.17 24.22
N THR A 564 -25.49 9.05 24.46
CA THR A 564 -24.86 7.75 24.68
C THR A 564 -25.53 6.75 23.75
N GLN A 565 -24.73 6.09 22.95
CA GLN A 565 -25.15 5.05 22.05
C GLN A 565 -24.48 3.73 22.46
N VAL A 566 -25.27 2.66 22.54
CA VAL A 566 -24.79 1.30 22.70
C VAL A 566 -25.19 0.51 21.46
N ASN A 567 -24.27 -0.23 20.87
CA ASN A 567 -24.53 -1.07 19.71
C ASN A 567 -24.04 -2.48 19.94
N LEU A 568 -24.80 -3.45 19.47
CA LEU A 568 -24.46 -4.87 19.40
C LEU A 568 -24.70 -5.32 17.97
N SER A 569 -23.69 -5.89 17.35
CA SER A 569 -23.78 -6.52 16.02
C SER A 569 -23.33 -7.97 16.11
N VAL A 570 -24.11 -8.86 15.52
CA VAL A 570 -23.82 -10.29 15.46
C VAL A 570 -23.95 -10.73 14.02
N SER A 571 -23.00 -11.49 13.49
CA SER A 571 -23.08 -12.03 12.13
C SER A 571 -22.53 -13.44 12.04
N PHE A 572 -23.10 -14.25 11.14
CA PHE A 572 -22.67 -15.62 10.90
C PHE A 572 -22.84 -15.99 9.40
N PRO A 573 -21.96 -16.83 8.84
CA PRO A 573 -22.06 -17.27 7.46
C PRO A 573 -23.21 -18.26 7.28
N LEU A 574 -23.91 -18.20 6.15
CA LEU A 574 -24.97 -19.10 5.74
C LEU A 574 -24.47 -20.31 4.94
N GLY A 575 -23.21 -20.64 5.05
CA GLY A 575 -22.56 -21.77 4.39
C GLY A 575 -21.11 -21.94 4.84
N SER A 576 -20.44 -22.96 4.31
CA SER A 576 -19.05 -23.29 4.63
C SER A 576 -18.03 -22.74 3.64
N GLN A 577 -18.47 -22.16 2.54
CA GLN A 577 -17.60 -21.56 1.52
C GLN A 577 -16.97 -20.27 2.04
N ALA A 578 -15.78 -19.93 1.59
CA ALA A 578 -15.05 -18.74 2.02
C ALA A 578 -15.81 -17.42 1.76
N ARG A 579 -16.62 -17.36 0.69
CA ARG A 579 -17.46 -16.21 0.31
C ARG A 579 -18.96 -16.47 0.55
N ALA A 580 -19.32 -17.41 1.43
CA ALA A 580 -20.71 -17.67 1.76
C ALA A 580 -21.41 -16.38 2.22
N PRO A 581 -22.66 -16.15 1.83
CA PRO A 581 -23.44 -15.05 2.37
C PRO A 581 -23.50 -15.09 3.89
N ARG A 582 -23.55 -13.93 4.51
CA ARG A 582 -23.63 -13.80 5.98
C ARG A 582 -24.96 -13.19 6.38
N ALA A 583 -25.61 -13.79 7.33
CA ALA A 583 -26.70 -13.14 8.03
C ALA A 583 -26.14 -12.29 9.17
N PHE A 584 -26.78 -11.18 9.44
CA PHE A 584 -26.42 -10.30 10.55
C PHE A 584 -27.65 -9.72 11.24
N VAL A 585 -27.47 -9.41 12.52
CA VAL A 585 -28.41 -8.64 13.32
C VAL A 585 -27.62 -7.54 14.02
N THR A 586 -28.09 -6.32 13.95
CA THR A 586 -27.52 -5.18 14.65
C THR A 586 -28.61 -4.48 15.47
N THR A 587 -28.35 -4.27 16.76
CA THR A 587 -29.20 -3.48 17.64
C THR A 587 -28.42 -2.29 18.17
N SER A 588 -28.98 -1.13 18.05
CA SER A 588 -28.42 0.13 18.56
C SER A 588 -29.43 0.81 19.45
N HIS A 589 -29.00 1.19 20.64
CA HIS A 589 -29.82 1.95 21.61
C HIS A 589 -29.17 3.32 21.83
N GLN A 590 -29.92 4.37 21.60
CA GLN A 590 -29.49 5.78 21.75
C GLN A 590 -30.61 6.62 22.34
N ARG A 591 -30.41 7.21 23.53
CA ARG A 591 -31.45 7.86 24.31
C ARG A 591 -32.64 6.92 24.54
N ASP A 592 -33.81 7.33 24.08
CA ASP A 592 -35.07 6.56 24.20
C ASP A 592 -35.42 5.80 22.92
N ASN A 593 -34.46 5.65 21.99
CA ASN A 593 -34.67 4.99 20.71
C ASN A 593 -33.82 3.73 20.60
N THR A 594 -34.47 2.60 20.35
CA THR A 594 -33.82 1.36 19.98
C THR A 594 -34.09 1.09 18.50
N THR A 595 -33.02 0.86 17.75
CA THR A 595 -33.10 0.44 16.36
C THR A 595 -32.52 -0.96 16.24
N THR A 596 -33.33 -1.89 15.75
CA THR A 596 -32.88 -3.27 15.46
C THR A 596 -33.03 -3.55 13.98
N GLN A 597 -31.97 -4.07 13.37
CA GLN A 597 -31.92 -4.40 11.96
C GLN A 597 -31.40 -5.83 11.78
N ALA A 598 -31.97 -6.54 10.83
CA ALA A 598 -31.52 -7.87 10.42
C ALA A 598 -31.38 -7.93 8.90
N GLY A 599 -30.38 -8.63 8.43
CA GLY A 599 -30.15 -8.68 7.00
C GLY A 599 -29.20 -9.79 6.57
N ILE A 600 -28.97 -9.80 5.28
CA ILE A 600 -28.04 -10.72 4.60
C ILE A 600 -27.12 -9.88 3.70
N ASN A 601 -25.85 -10.21 3.74
CA ASN A 601 -24.88 -9.64 2.83
C ASN A 601 -23.98 -10.73 2.22
N GLY A 602 -23.41 -10.46 1.05
CA GLY A 602 -22.55 -11.42 0.37
C GLY A 602 -22.10 -10.93 -1.00
N TYR A 603 -21.42 -11.81 -1.70
CA TYR A 603 -21.02 -11.57 -3.08
C TYR A 603 -22.05 -12.18 -4.04
N VAL A 604 -22.27 -11.54 -5.19
CA VAL A 604 -23.24 -12.02 -6.22
C VAL A 604 -22.81 -13.38 -6.79
N ALA A 605 -21.50 -13.59 -6.95
CA ALA A 605 -20.90 -14.86 -7.35
C ALA A 605 -19.49 -14.98 -6.78
N ASP A 606 -18.96 -16.20 -6.68
CA ASP A 606 -17.63 -16.46 -6.09
C ASP A 606 -16.48 -15.71 -6.75
N ALA A 607 -16.55 -15.52 -8.07
CA ALA A 607 -15.55 -14.78 -8.83
C ALA A 607 -15.88 -13.27 -8.98
N SER A 608 -16.99 -12.80 -8.40
CA SER A 608 -17.46 -11.43 -8.55
C SER A 608 -16.88 -10.51 -7.47
N ASP A 609 -16.52 -9.30 -7.85
CA ASP A 609 -16.22 -8.20 -6.92
C ASP A 609 -17.46 -7.33 -6.63
N THR A 610 -18.64 -7.88 -6.90
CA THR A 610 -19.93 -7.26 -6.63
C THR A 610 -20.50 -7.81 -5.32
N PHE A 611 -20.54 -6.91 -4.33
CA PHE A 611 -21.07 -7.18 -2.99
C PHE A 611 -22.49 -6.60 -2.86
N TYR A 612 -23.39 -7.34 -2.21
CA TYR A 612 -24.73 -6.88 -1.90
C TYR A 612 -25.02 -6.94 -0.41
N SER A 613 -25.94 -6.08 0.05
CA SER A 613 -26.53 -6.13 1.39
C SER A 613 -28.00 -5.79 1.30
N VAL A 614 -28.84 -6.64 1.92
CA VAL A 614 -30.29 -6.45 2.03
C VAL A 614 -30.64 -6.56 3.51
N GLN A 615 -31.39 -5.59 4.02
CA GLN A 615 -31.79 -5.58 5.41
C GLN A 615 -33.14 -4.95 5.63
N ALA A 616 -33.77 -5.34 6.73
CA ALA A 616 -34.98 -4.73 7.27
C ALA A 616 -34.77 -4.46 8.77
N GLY A 617 -35.42 -3.47 9.28
CA GLY A 617 -35.29 -3.09 10.68
C GLY A 617 -36.48 -2.30 11.20
N HIS A 618 -36.48 -2.16 12.51
CA HIS A 618 -37.46 -1.40 13.28
C HIS A 618 -36.75 -0.46 14.23
N SER A 619 -37.29 0.75 14.31
CA SER A 619 -36.87 1.80 15.25
C SER A 619 -38.06 2.27 16.06
N ASP A 620 -37.89 2.42 17.38
CA ASP A 620 -38.97 2.85 18.28
C ASP A 620 -39.53 4.23 17.87
N THR A 621 -38.71 5.10 17.33
CA THR A 621 -39.09 6.47 16.93
C THR A 621 -39.44 6.61 15.45
N SER A 622 -38.79 5.85 14.55
CA SER A 622 -38.91 6.01 13.10
C SER A 622 -39.65 4.85 12.43
N GLY A 623 -40.11 3.85 13.20
CA GLY A 623 -40.83 2.70 12.71
C GLY A 623 -40.02 1.75 11.83
N ASP A 624 -40.70 1.10 10.89
CA ASP A 624 -40.10 0.08 10.04
C ASP A 624 -39.31 0.70 8.88
N SER A 625 -38.19 0.06 8.54
CA SER A 625 -37.35 0.46 7.42
C SER A 625 -36.74 -0.75 6.71
N GLY A 626 -36.41 -0.57 5.44
CA GLY A 626 -35.69 -1.56 4.66
C GLY A 626 -34.67 -0.90 3.76
N SER A 627 -33.59 -1.59 3.46
CA SER A 627 -32.57 -1.11 2.54
C SER A 627 -31.90 -2.20 1.72
N VAL A 628 -31.45 -1.80 0.54
CA VAL A 628 -30.66 -2.62 -0.37
C VAL A 628 -29.46 -1.80 -0.81
N ASN A 629 -28.27 -2.42 -0.77
CA ASN A 629 -27.04 -1.83 -1.25
C ASN A 629 -26.32 -2.80 -2.17
N ILE A 630 -25.75 -2.28 -3.25
CA ILE A 630 -24.91 -3.01 -4.19
C ILE A 630 -23.65 -2.21 -4.39
N ASN A 631 -22.50 -2.85 -4.20
CA ASN A 631 -21.17 -2.27 -4.42
C ASN A 631 -20.44 -3.15 -5.43
N SER A 632 -20.01 -2.58 -6.54
CA SER A 632 -19.28 -3.29 -7.59
C SER A 632 -17.98 -2.61 -7.90
N ARG A 633 -16.89 -3.37 -7.80
CA ARG A 633 -15.57 -2.94 -8.25
C ARG A 633 -15.30 -3.49 -9.63
N THR A 634 -15.08 -2.60 -10.57
CA THR A 634 -14.76 -2.95 -11.96
C THR A 634 -13.32 -2.50 -12.31
N SER A 635 -12.87 -2.86 -13.50
CA SER A 635 -11.57 -2.40 -14.02
C SER A 635 -11.50 -0.88 -14.25
N VAL A 636 -12.64 -0.22 -14.39
CA VAL A 636 -12.72 1.20 -14.78
C VAL A 636 -13.28 2.12 -13.69
N ALA A 637 -14.01 1.57 -12.72
CA ALA A 637 -14.62 2.36 -11.64
C ALA A 637 -15.12 1.48 -10.50
N ASP A 638 -15.28 2.07 -9.32
CA ASP A 638 -16.05 1.56 -8.19
C ASP A 638 -17.44 2.21 -8.20
N VAL A 639 -18.50 1.39 -8.20
CA VAL A 639 -19.90 1.82 -8.24
C VAL A 639 -20.62 1.31 -7.01
N SER A 640 -21.31 2.22 -6.29
CA SER A 640 -22.17 1.84 -5.18
C SER A 640 -23.56 2.42 -5.38
N LEU A 641 -24.56 1.57 -5.27
CA LEU A 641 -25.97 1.92 -5.37
C LEU A 641 -26.66 1.54 -4.06
N GLY A 642 -27.42 2.44 -3.50
CA GLY A 642 -28.19 2.20 -2.30
C GLY A 642 -29.61 2.71 -2.44
N TYR A 643 -30.55 1.94 -1.94
CA TYR A 643 -31.94 2.33 -1.76
C TYR A 643 -32.37 2.01 -0.34
N SER A 644 -32.99 2.95 0.33
CA SER A 644 -33.61 2.74 1.64
C SER A 644 -34.99 3.38 1.67
N GLN A 645 -35.90 2.71 2.39
CA GLN A 645 -37.27 3.18 2.60
C GLN A 645 -37.64 2.98 4.08
N GLY A 646 -38.23 4.00 4.67
CA GLY A 646 -38.77 3.99 6.03
C GLY A 646 -40.10 4.72 6.06
N GLN A 647 -40.64 4.89 7.26
CA GLN A 647 -41.87 5.67 7.46
C GLN A 647 -41.63 7.14 7.11
N GLY A 648 -42.37 7.66 6.14
CA GLY A 648 -42.29 9.07 5.72
C GLY A 648 -41.08 9.44 4.87
N TYR A 649 -40.20 8.51 4.48
CA TYR A 649 -39.08 8.82 3.60
C TYR A 649 -38.63 7.63 2.71
N ASN A 650 -38.04 7.96 1.57
CA ASN A 650 -37.21 7.07 0.81
C ASN A 650 -35.89 7.78 0.44
N SER A 651 -34.81 7.03 0.39
CA SER A 651 -33.49 7.55 0.05
C SER A 651 -32.83 6.69 -1.03
N GLN A 652 -32.21 7.37 -1.99
CA GLN A 652 -31.45 6.77 -3.09
C GLN A 652 -30.04 7.34 -3.04
N ASN A 653 -29.03 6.48 -3.05
CA ASN A 653 -27.64 6.88 -3.01
C ASN A 653 -26.92 6.28 -4.21
N VAL A 654 -26.16 7.10 -4.91
CA VAL A 654 -25.26 6.70 -5.98
C VAL A 654 -23.88 7.21 -5.66
N ASN A 655 -22.91 6.31 -5.60
CA ASN A 655 -21.51 6.64 -5.48
C ASN A 655 -20.76 6.07 -6.68
N LEU A 656 -19.98 6.90 -7.35
CA LEU A 656 -19.15 6.52 -8.49
C LEU A 656 -17.75 7.10 -8.25
N ALA A 657 -16.75 6.24 -8.18
CA ALA A 657 -15.36 6.64 -8.00
C ALA A 657 -14.46 5.95 -9.02
N GLY A 658 -13.48 6.67 -9.52
CA GLY A 658 -12.54 6.14 -10.51
C GLY A 658 -11.51 7.15 -10.93
N SER A 659 -10.77 6.80 -11.97
CA SER A 659 -9.78 7.68 -12.55
C SER A 659 -9.82 7.68 -14.09
N VAL A 660 -9.41 8.78 -14.67
CA VAL A 660 -9.08 8.92 -16.09
C VAL A 660 -7.61 9.29 -16.17
N VAL A 661 -6.82 8.48 -16.83
CA VAL A 661 -5.37 8.66 -16.96
C VAL A 661 -5.01 8.81 -18.43
N ALA A 662 -4.41 9.94 -18.79
CA ALA A 662 -3.88 10.23 -20.13
C ALA A 662 -2.34 10.16 -20.09
N HIS A 663 -1.75 9.40 -21.00
CA HIS A 663 -0.30 9.18 -21.11
C HIS A 663 0.12 8.94 -22.56
N GLY A 664 1.40 8.72 -22.82
CA GLY A 664 1.92 8.53 -24.19
C GLY A 664 1.30 7.38 -24.98
N GLY A 665 0.76 6.36 -24.30
CA GLY A 665 0.05 5.21 -24.92
C GLY A 665 -1.46 5.40 -25.10
N GLY A 666 -2.03 6.57 -24.74
CA GLY A 666 -3.46 6.86 -24.88
C GLY A 666 -4.15 7.28 -23.59
N ILE A 667 -5.45 7.01 -23.51
CA ILE A 667 -6.30 7.32 -22.35
C ILE A 667 -6.85 6.02 -21.79
N ASN A 668 -6.67 5.81 -20.50
CA ASN A 668 -7.19 4.66 -19.79
C ASN A 668 -8.11 5.11 -18.63
N LEU A 669 -9.19 4.39 -18.46
CA LEU A 669 -10.03 4.47 -17.27
C LEU A 669 -9.50 3.46 -16.25
N GLY A 670 -9.65 3.77 -14.97
CA GLY A 670 -9.19 2.90 -13.89
C GLY A 670 -9.92 3.15 -12.58
N GLN A 671 -9.66 2.31 -11.62
CA GLN A 671 -10.01 2.57 -10.23
C GLN A 671 -9.31 3.85 -9.75
N THR A 672 -9.77 4.44 -8.63
CA THR A 672 -9.13 5.65 -8.08
C THR A 672 -7.65 5.43 -7.84
N VAL A 673 -6.79 6.29 -8.42
CA VAL A 673 -5.34 6.20 -8.25
C VAL A 673 -4.85 7.05 -7.08
N SER A 674 -3.78 6.60 -6.45
CA SER A 674 -3.05 7.36 -5.43
C SER A 674 -2.21 8.48 -6.07
N GLU A 675 -1.49 9.24 -5.25
CA GLU A 675 -0.54 10.26 -5.75
C GLU A 675 0.56 9.63 -6.63
N THR A 676 1.02 8.43 -6.27
CA THR A 676 2.04 7.65 -6.95
C THR A 676 1.41 6.34 -7.41
N PHE A 677 1.45 6.04 -8.69
CA PHE A 677 0.83 4.86 -9.26
C PHE A 677 1.61 4.35 -10.48
N ALA A 678 1.23 3.20 -11.02
CA ALA A 678 1.90 2.61 -12.16
C ALA A 678 0.94 2.31 -13.31
N LEU A 679 1.50 2.14 -14.48
CA LEU A 679 0.82 1.60 -15.66
C LEU A 679 1.48 0.26 -15.99
N ALA A 680 0.71 -0.77 -16.30
CA ALA A 680 1.22 -1.98 -16.94
C ALA A 680 1.02 -1.84 -18.44
N GLU A 681 2.10 -1.99 -19.21
CA GLU A 681 2.08 -1.96 -20.68
C GLU A 681 2.30 -3.37 -21.21
N VAL A 682 1.26 -3.95 -21.81
CA VAL A 682 1.28 -5.27 -22.42
C VAL A 682 0.85 -5.13 -23.88
N PRO A 683 1.78 -4.87 -24.81
CA PRO A 683 1.46 -4.53 -26.20
C PRO A 683 0.57 -5.57 -26.88
N GLY A 684 -0.52 -5.14 -27.50
CA GLY A 684 -1.42 -5.99 -28.28
C GLY A 684 -2.32 -6.93 -27.45
N ILE A 685 -2.27 -6.86 -26.11
CA ILE A 685 -3.04 -7.78 -25.25
C ILE A 685 -4.01 -6.98 -24.37
N SER A 686 -5.30 -7.15 -24.58
CA SER A 686 -6.38 -6.62 -23.73
C SER A 686 -6.91 -7.71 -22.81
N GLY A 687 -7.43 -7.30 -21.62
CA GLY A 687 -7.99 -8.22 -20.64
C GLY A 687 -6.95 -9.00 -19.82
N ALA A 688 -5.64 -8.67 -19.93
CA ALA A 688 -4.62 -9.26 -19.06
C ALA A 688 -4.78 -8.71 -17.64
N LYS A 689 -5.06 -9.60 -16.69
CA LYS A 689 -5.31 -9.24 -15.28
C LYS A 689 -4.01 -9.00 -14.52
N ILE A 690 -4.06 -8.05 -13.58
CA ILE A 690 -2.96 -7.77 -12.64
C ILE A 690 -3.19 -8.54 -11.35
N SER A 691 -2.32 -9.50 -11.02
CA SER A 691 -2.51 -10.43 -9.90
C SER A 691 -2.66 -9.74 -8.53
N SER A 692 -2.03 -8.59 -8.35
CA SER A 692 -1.99 -7.88 -7.05
C SER A 692 -3.20 -6.98 -6.81
N TYR A 693 -4.06 -6.76 -7.81
CA TYR A 693 -5.17 -5.82 -7.75
C TYR A 693 -6.43 -6.42 -8.35
N SER A 694 -7.45 -6.60 -7.51
CA SER A 694 -8.73 -7.13 -7.97
C SER A 694 -9.40 -6.20 -8.97
N GLY A 695 -9.92 -6.77 -10.06
CA GLY A 695 -10.61 -6.03 -11.10
C GLY A 695 -9.71 -5.21 -12.02
N VAL A 696 -8.39 -5.19 -11.86
CA VAL A 696 -7.48 -4.44 -12.74
C VAL A 696 -7.03 -5.32 -13.91
N GLU A 697 -7.27 -4.86 -15.14
CA GLU A 697 -6.90 -5.55 -16.37
C GLU A 697 -6.51 -4.56 -17.47
N THR A 698 -5.79 -5.03 -18.49
CA THR A 698 -5.39 -4.20 -19.63
C THR A 698 -6.58 -3.85 -20.50
N GLY A 699 -6.69 -2.57 -20.83
CA GLY A 699 -7.70 -2.04 -21.74
C GLY A 699 -7.38 -2.33 -23.22
N TYR A 700 -8.18 -1.72 -24.10
CA TYR A 700 -8.11 -1.88 -25.55
C TYR A 700 -6.73 -1.51 -26.17
N ASN A 701 -5.98 -0.65 -25.51
CA ASN A 701 -4.64 -0.19 -25.95
C ASN A 701 -3.49 -0.98 -25.27
N GLY A 702 -3.81 -2.08 -24.57
CA GLY A 702 -2.81 -2.89 -23.87
C GLY A 702 -2.26 -2.29 -22.58
N TYR A 703 -2.87 -1.22 -22.05
CA TYR A 703 -2.46 -0.61 -20.77
C TYR A 703 -3.47 -0.91 -19.66
N ALA A 704 -2.97 -1.19 -18.45
CA ALA A 704 -3.75 -1.24 -17.22
C ALA A 704 -3.30 -0.16 -16.25
N VAL A 705 -4.26 0.46 -15.54
CA VAL A 705 -3.97 1.43 -14.49
C VAL A 705 -3.85 0.71 -13.15
N ILE A 706 -2.67 0.72 -12.55
CA ILE A 706 -2.37 0.13 -11.25
C ILE A 706 -2.56 1.20 -10.19
N PRO A 707 -3.56 1.08 -9.30
CA PRO A 707 -4.04 2.21 -8.49
C PRO A 707 -3.00 2.81 -7.53
N ASN A 708 -2.06 2.02 -7.07
CA ASN A 708 -1.12 2.43 -6.04
C ASN A 708 0.28 1.87 -6.27
N ALA A 709 1.28 2.70 -6.04
CA ALA A 709 2.67 2.29 -5.96
C ALA A 709 3.35 3.03 -4.80
N GLN A 710 4.17 2.32 -4.05
CA GLN A 710 4.91 2.93 -2.93
C GLN A 710 6.09 3.74 -3.46
N PRO A 711 6.15 5.05 -3.17
CA PRO A 711 7.27 5.88 -3.61
C PRO A 711 8.57 5.44 -2.94
N TYR A 712 9.67 5.48 -3.71
CA TYR A 712 11.03 5.13 -3.30
C TYR A 712 11.19 3.69 -2.80
N ARG A 713 10.29 2.79 -3.23
CA ARG A 713 10.30 1.35 -2.90
C ARG A 713 10.19 0.52 -4.16
N VAL A 714 10.70 -0.69 -4.07
CA VAL A 714 10.46 -1.69 -5.11
C VAL A 714 9.00 -2.12 -5.06
N ASN A 715 8.30 -1.91 -6.16
CA ASN A 715 6.94 -2.40 -6.37
C ASN A 715 6.98 -3.52 -7.40
N TRP A 716 6.38 -4.64 -7.06
CA TRP A 716 6.24 -5.78 -7.94
C TRP A 716 4.88 -5.71 -8.64
N VAL A 717 4.91 -5.71 -9.95
CA VAL A 717 3.72 -5.78 -10.79
C VAL A 717 3.72 -7.12 -11.48
N SER A 718 2.71 -7.95 -11.23
CA SER A 718 2.62 -9.30 -11.78
C SER A 718 1.33 -9.46 -12.59
N LEU A 719 1.46 -10.00 -13.80
CA LEU A 719 0.33 -10.40 -14.63
C LEU A 719 -0.18 -11.78 -14.19
N ASP A 720 -1.49 -11.95 -14.20
CA ASP A 720 -2.10 -13.28 -14.11
C ASP A 720 -2.17 -13.88 -15.51
N THR A 721 -1.32 -14.87 -15.73
CA THR A 721 -1.23 -15.53 -17.04
C THR A 721 -2.18 -16.70 -17.21
N ARG A 722 -2.94 -17.07 -16.16
CA ARG A 722 -3.83 -18.26 -16.18
C ARG A 722 -5.01 -18.10 -17.14
N ASP A 723 -5.53 -16.87 -17.24
CA ASP A 723 -6.68 -16.54 -18.06
C ASP A 723 -6.30 -16.02 -19.45
N LEU A 724 -4.99 -15.93 -19.75
CA LEU A 724 -4.51 -15.58 -21.08
C LEU A 724 -4.74 -16.76 -22.03
N GLY A 725 -5.28 -16.51 -23.20
CA GLY A 725 -5.50 -17.54 -24.21
C GLY A 725 -4.22 -18.24 -24.63
N GLY A 726 -4.33 -19.40 -25.25
CA GLY A 726 -3.19 -20.14 -25.82
C GLY A 726 -2.46 -19.39 -26.96
N ASP A 727 -3.02 -18.30 -27.41
CA ASP A 727 -2.53 -17.38 -28.43
C ASP A 727 -1.64 -16.25 -27.90
N VAL A 728 -1.34 -16.25 -26.60
CA VAL A 728 -0.51 -15.25 -25.92
C VAL A 728 0.66 -15.92 -25.22
N GLU A 729 1.84 -15.33 -25.37
CA GLU A 729 3.05 -15.71 -24.65
C GLU A 729 3.68 -14.46 -24.03
N ILE A 730 3.92 -14.50 -22.71
CA ILE A 730 4.55 -13.42 -21.94
C ILE A 730 5.93 -13.91 -21.48
N ALA A 731 6.98 -13.25 -21.94
CA ALA A 731 8.35 -13.61 -21.62
C ALA A 731 8.67 -13.49 -20.11
N ASN A 732 8.10 -12.49 -19.44
CA ASN A 732 8.26 -12.27 -18.00
C ASN A 732 6.97 -11.69 -17.44
N ALA A 733 6.26 -12.48 -16.64
CA ALA A 733 4.98 -12.08 -16.06
C ALA A 733 5.12 -11.11 -14.86
N THR A 734 6.33 -10.83 -14.39
CA THR A 734 6.56 -9.94 -13.23
C THR A 734 7.59 -8.88 -13.56
N GLN A 735 7.27 -7.62 -13.28
CA GLN A 735 8.15 -6.46 -13.45
C GLN A 735 8.33 -5.72 -12.12
N GLN A 736 9.48 -5.06 -11.98
CA GLN A 736 9.79 -4.20 -10.85
C GLN A 736 9.76 -2.74 -11.29
N VAL A 737 9.16 -1.88 -10.47
CA VAL A 737 9.21 -0.43 -10.65
C VAL A 737 9.52 0.25 -9.31
N VAL A 738 10.29 1.34 -9.37
CA VAL A 738 10.68 2.11 -8.18
C VAL A 738 10.33 3.58 -8.43
N PRO A 739 9.07 3.98 -8.22
CA PRO A 739 8.65 5.35 -8.52
C PRO A 739 9.20 6.36 -7.51
N ARG A 740 9.52 7.57 -7.98
CA ARG A 740 9.59 8.76 -7.13
C ARG A 740 8.20 9.16 -6.65
N ARG A 741 8.10 9.93 -5.58
CA ARG A 741 6.81 10.44 -5.09
C ARG A 741 6.06 11.20 -6.19
N GLY A 742 4.79 10.88 -6.36
CA GLY A 742 3.93 11.45 -7.38
C GLY A 742 4.24 11.02 -8.81
N ALA A 743 5.18 10.10 -9.05
CA ALA A 743 5.50 9.60 -10.38
C ALA A 743 4.41 8.64 -10.89
N VAL A 744 4.26 8.62 -12.22
CA VAL A 744 3.51 7.61 -12.97
C VAL A 744 4.52 6.77 -13.73
N VAL A 745 4.81 5.58 -13.22
CA VAL A 745 5.83 4.68 -13.80
C VAL A 745 5.19 3.60 -14.66
N VAL A 746 5.98 3.01 -15.59
CA VAL A 746 5.46 1.99 -16.51
C VAL A 746 6.18 0.66 -16.30
N ALA A 747 5.42 -0.36 -15.92
CA ALA A 747 5.85 -1.75 -15.95
C ALA A 747 5.64 -2.31 -17.36
N ARG A 748 6.74 -2.51 -18.11
CA ARG A 748 6.70 -2.97 -19.50
C ARG A 748 6.86 -4.47 -19.59
N TYR A 749 5.96 -5.12 -20.31
CA TYR A 749 6.00 -6.55 -20.58
C TYR A 749 6.26 -6.81 -22.05
N SER A 750 7.06 -7.84 -22.31
CA SER A 750 7.24 -8.37 -23.65
C SER A 750 6.21 -9.48 -23.84
N GLY A 751 5.20 -9.22 -24.62
CA GLY A 751 4.18 -10.18 -25.02
C GLY A 751 4.22 -10.43 -26.53
N THR A 752 4.09 -11.67 -26.93
CA THR A 752 3.90 -12.08 -28.32
C THR A 752 2.50 -12.67 -28.45
N THR A 753 1.76 -12.20 -29.43
CA THR A 753 0.45 -12.77 -29.79
C THR A 753 0.57 -13.53 -31.09
N GLY A 754 -0.10 -14.67 -31.22
CA GLY A 754 0.00 -15.48 -32.41
C GLY A 754 -0.87 -16.71 -32.31
N ARG A 755 -0.64 -17.66 -33.21
CA ARG A 755 -1.32 -18.97 -33.20
C ARG A 755 -0.39 -20.02 -32.63
N ARG A 756 -0.86 -20.80 -31.67
CA ARG A 756 -0.09 -21.91 -31.11
C ARG A 756 -0.24 -23.13 -31.99
N VAL A 757 0.87 -23.58 -32.55
CA VAL A 757 0.90 -24.67 -33.53
C VAL A 757 1.89 -25.76 -33.07
N LEU A 758 1.44 -26.99 -33.04
CA LEU A 758 2.29 -28.15 -32.88
C LEU A 758 2.81 -28.57 -34.27
N PHE A 759 4.04 -28.17 -34.56
CA PHE A 759 4.66 -28.54 -35.80
C PHE A 759 5.26 -29.98 -35.68
N GLU A 760 4.88 -30.84 -36.61
CA GLU A 760 5.44 -32.18 -36.75
C GLU A 760 6.60 -32.09 -37.76
N LEU A 761 7.84 -32.06 -37.26
CA LEU A 761 9.04 -31.84 -38.05
C LEU A 761 9.50 -33.17 -38.68
N MET A 762 9.56 -33.23 -40.01
CA MET A 762 9.92 -34.42 -40.78
C MET A 762 11.04 -34.15 -41.76
N ASP A 763 11.85 -35.20 -42.03
CA ASP A 763 12.83 -35.17 -43.10
C ASP A 763 12.16 -35.38 -44.49
N ALA A 764 12.90 -35.27 -45.56
CA ALA A 764 12.41 -35.49 -46.94
C ALA A 764 11.83 -36.89 -47.18
N GLN A 765 12.07 -37.86 -46.30
CA GLN A 765 11.51 -39.22 -46.30
C GLN A 765 10.34 -39.39 -45.32
N HIS A 766 9.76 -38.28 -44.83
CA HIS A 766 8.65 -38.23 -43.86
C HIS A 766 8.95 -38.94 -42.52
N ARG A 767 10.22 -39.01 -42.10
CA ARG A 767 10.56 -39.54 -40.78
C ARG A 767 10.70 -38.38 -39.79
N PRO A 768 10.25 -38.54 -38.53
CA PRO A 768 10.37 -37.50 -37.52
C PRO A 768 11.83 -37.06 -37.34
N LEU A 769 12.08 -35.77 -37.20
CA LEU A 769 13.40 -35.26 -36.82
C LEU A 769 13.71 -35.58 -35.37
N GLY A 770 14.98 -35.84 -35.07
CA GLY A 770 15.41 -36.23 -33.73
C GLY A 770 15.24 -35.14 -32.68
N PHE A 771 15.27 -35.57 -31.41
CA PHE A 771 15.25 -34.68 -30.26
C PHE A 771 16.31 -33.57 -30.36
N GLY A 772 15.91 -32.37 -30.02
CA GLY A 772 16.80 -31.21 -30.00
C GLY A 772 16.88 -30.44 -31.33
N ALA A 773 16.12 -30.83 -32.36
CA ALA A 773 15.99 -30.00 -33.55
C ALA A 773 15.33 -28.64 -33.15
N SER A 774 15.98 -27.53 -33.45
CA SER A 774 15.45 -26.19 -33.18
C SER A 774 14.63 -25.69 -34.34
N LEU A 775 13.48 -25.07 -34.03
CA LEU A 775 12.61 -24.39 -34.96
C LEU A 775 12.83 -22.88 -34.80
N GLU A 776 13.25 -22.21 -35.86
CA GLU A 776 13.55 -20.76 -35.84
C GLU A 776 12.67 -20.04 -36.87
N ASP A 777 12.39 -18.78 -36.63
CA ASP A 777 11.76 -17.90 -37.60
C ASP A 777 12.78 -17.40 -38.66
N SER A 778 12.30 -16.59 -39.59
CA SER A 778 13.14 -16.01 -40.66
C SER A 778 14.22 -15.06 -40.16
N THR A 779 14.07 -14.54 -38.91
CA THR A 779 15.03 -13.64 -38.26
C THR A 779 16.13 -14.40 -37.48
N GLY A 780 15.94 -15.71 -37.27
CA GLY A 780 16.83 -16.55 -36.49
C GLY A 780 16.43 -16.66 -35.00
N LYS A 781 15.27 -16.14 -34.63
CA LYS A 781 14.72 -16.30 -33.28
C LYS A 781 14.22 -17.73 -33.13
N GLN A 782 14.70 -18.45 -32.12
CA GLN A 782 14.24 -19.79 -31.79
C GLN A 782 12.80 -19.72 -31.23
N LEU A 783 11.90 -20.45 -31.87
CA LEU A 783 10.48 -20.52 -31.47
C LEU A 783 10.19 -21.76 -30.63
N ALA A 784 10.84 -22.91 -30.93
CA ALA A 784 10.64 -24.16 -30.22
C ALA A 784 11.80 -25.14 -30.43
N ILE A 785 11.80 -26.20 -29.64
CA ILE A 785 12.71 -27.35 -29.79
C ILE A 785 11.85 -28.61 -29.93
N ALA A 786 12.23 -29.48 -30.84
CA ALA A 786 11.53 -30.75 -31.11
C ALA A 786 11.67 -31.75 -29.95
N ASP A 787 10.57 -32.40 -29.61
CA ASP A 787 10.52 -33.53 -28.70
C ASP A 787 11.12 -34.81 -29.38
N PRO A 788 11.26 -35.97 -28.68
CA PRO A 788 11.77 -37.19 -29.27
C PRO A 788 10.96 -37.72 -30.46
N ASN A 789 9.72 -37.29 -30.62
CA ASN A 789 8.84 -37.69 -31.73
C ASN A 789 8.84 -36.68 -32.89
N GLY A 790 9.72 -35.67 -32.84
CA GLY A 790 9.79 -34.60 -33.85
C GLY A 790 8.73 -33.54 -33.73
N ASN A 791 8.01 -33.45 -32.61
CA ASN A 791 6.99 -32.40 -32.41
C ASN A 791 7.60 -31.16 -31.76
N ALA A 792 7.30 -30.00 -32.30
CA ALA A 792 7.72 -28.70 -31.79
C ALA A 792 6.51 -27.79 -31.60
N LEU A 793 6.16 -27.44 -30.35
CA LEU A 793 5.06 -26.51 -30.05
C LEU A 793 5.57 -25.07 -30.11
N ALA A 794 5.13 -24.29 -31.08
CA ALA A 794 5.57 -22.92 -31.29
C ALA A 794 4.38 -21.95 -31.34
N LEU A 795 4.64 -20.69 -30.98
CA LEU A 795 3.73 -19.57 -31.24
C LEU A 795 4.21 -18.88 -32.53
N VAL A 796 3.34 -18.79 -33.53
CA VAL A 796 3.65 -18.10 -34.79
C VAL A 796 2.73 -16.89 -34.96
N GLU A 797 3.31 -15.75 -35.35
CA GLU A 797 2.60 -14.47 -35.46
C GLU A 797 1.78 -14.32 -36.72
N ALA A 798 2.11 -15.07 -37.78
CA ALA A 798 1.45 -15.01 -39.07
C ALA A 798 0.79 -16.34 -39.43
N ASP A 799 -0.29 -16.28 -40.21
CA ASP A 799 -0.99 -17.49 -40.70
C ASP A 799 -0.18 -18.24 -41.78
N GLN A 800 0.81 -17.63 -42.36
CA GLN A 800 1.71 -18.24 -43.33
C GLN A 800 3.13 -17.68 -43.17
N GLY A 801 4.12 -18.52 -43.42
CA GLY A 801 5.51 -18.09 -43.32
C GLY A 801 6.48 -19.21 -43.63
N THR A 802 7.78 -18.91 -43.50
CA THR A 802 8.87 -19.88 -43.67
C THR A 802 9.62 -19.98 -42.32
N LEU A 803 9.79 -21.19 -41.85
CA LEU A 803 10.54 -21.54 -40.66
C LEU A 803 11.84 -22.23 -41.03
N VAL A 804 12.86 -21.99 -40.20
CA VAL A 804 14.16 -22.65 -40.37
C VAL A 804 14.28 -23.71 -39.28
N ILE A 805 14.63 -24.94 -39.71
CA ILE A 805 14.84 -26.06 -38.81
C ILE A 805 16.31 -26.39 -38.80
N LYS A 806 16.91 -26.47 -37.61
CA LYS A 806 18.32 -26.84 -37.40
C LYS A 806 18.43 -28.08 -36.52
N TRP A 807 19.23 -29.05 -36.92
CA TRP A 807 19.58 -30.20 -36.11
C TRP A 807 21.01 -30.65 -36.40
N GLY A 808 21.85 -30.61 -35.39
CA GLY A 808 23.30 -30.77 -35.56
C GLY A 808 23.87 -29.71 -36.49
N GLU A 809 24.61 -30.11 -37.50
CA GLU A 809 25.17 -29.22 -38.52
C GLU A 809 24.20 -29.00 -39.72
N ARG A 810 23.04 -29.65 -39.72
CA ARG A 810 22.09 -29.59 -40.83
C ARG A 810 21.10 -28.44 -40.61
N ARG A 811 20.70 -27.82 -41.71
CA ARG A 811 19.74 -26.73 -41.74
C ARG A 811 18.81 -26.90 -42.94
N CYS A 812 17.53 -26.70 -42.77
CA CYS A 812 16.57 -26.61 -43.86
C CYS A 812 15.53 -25.53 -43.61
N SER A 813 14.77 -25.20 -44.68
CA SER A 813 13.66 -24.27 -44.57
C SER A 813 12.37 -24.97 -44.95
N ALA A 814 11.28 -24.71 -44.24
CA ALA A 814 9.96 -25.24 -44.52
C ALA A 814 8.92 -24.14 -44.44
N SER A 815 8.02 -24.07 -45.43
CA SER A 815 6.92 -23.11 -45.43
C SER A 815 5.69 -23.74 -44.80
N TYR A 816 4.92 -22.90 -44.10
CA TYR A 816 3.63 -23.30 -43.52
C TYR A 816 2.51 -22.36 -43.96
N VAL A 817 1.29 -22.88 -44.03
CA VAL A 817 0.04 -22.12 -44.25
C VAL A 817 -1.00 -22.74 -43.29
N LEU A 818 -1.45 -21.95 -42.33
CA LEU A 818 -2.42 -22.38 -41.33
C LEU A 818 -3.86 -22.28 -41.91
N PRO A 819 -4.72 -23.19 -41.57
CA PRO A 819 -6.15 -23.08 -41.90
C PRO A 819 -6.79 -21.95 -41.10
N ALA A 820 -8.08 -21.64 -41.35
CA ALA A 820 -8.83 -20.70 -40.54
C ALA A 820 -8.75 -21.09 -39.03
N GLN A 821 -8.46 -20.12 -38.15
CA GLN A 821 -8.27 -20.36 -36.72
C GLN A 821 -9.49 -21.03 -36.09
N ASN A 822 -9.28 -22.14 -35.40
CA ASN A 822 -10.29 -22.79 -34.60
C ASN A 822 -10.05 -22.45 -33.11
N LYS A 823 -10.78 -21.47 -32.59
CA LYS A 823 -10.66 -21.02 -31.18
C LYS A 823 -11.05 -22.06 -30.12
N ALA A 824 -11.68 -23.16 -30.54
CA ALA A 824 -11.97 -24.26 -29.61
C ALA A 824 -10.78 -25.18 -29.34
N LEU A 825 -9.70 -25.05 -30.12
CA LEU A 825 -8.47 -25.81 -29.95
C LEU A 825 -7.43 -24.98 -29.18
N ASN A 826 -6.76 -25.61 -28.23
CA ASN A 826 -5.64 -24.99 -27.51
C ASN A 826 -4.40 -24.82 -28.39
N TYR A 827 -4.26 -25.64 -29.43
CA TYR A 827 -3.22 -25.55 -30.44
C TYR A 827 -3.69 -26.27 -31.73
N GLU A 828 -3.12 -25.87 -32.85
CA GLU A 828 -3.33 -26.51 -34.14
C GLU A 828 -2.16 -27.45 -34.45
N ARG A 829 -2.35 -28.34 -35.41
CA ARG A 829 -1.28 -29.25 -35.87
C ARG A 829 -0.93 -28.97 -37.32
N GLN A 830 0.36 -28.93 -37.62
CA GLN A 830 0.87 -28.74 -38.99
C GLN A 830 2.14 -29.54 -39.20
N ALA A 831 2.13 -30.37 -40.22
CA ALA A 831 3.35 -31.08 -40.64
C ALA A 831 4.28 -30.13 -41.40
N LEU A 832 5.57 -30.22 -41.10
CA LEU A 832 6.64 -29.49 -41.78
C LEU A 832 7.65 -30.48 -42.34
N VAL A 833 7.72 -30.59 -43.65
CA VAL A 833 8.72 -31.44 -44.32
C VAL A 833 9.93 -30.61 -44.71
N CYS A 834 11.06 -31.04 -44.23
CA CYS A 834 12.36 -30.41 -44.46
C CYS A 834 12.80 -30.66 -45.91
N SER A 835 12.79 -29.65 -46.73
CA SER A 835 13.40 -29.71 -48.06
C SER A 835 14.85 -29.26 -48.00
N PRO A 836 15.82 -29.98 -48.52
CA PRO A 836 17.26 -29.69 -48.44
C PRO A 836 17.61 -28.35 -49.08
#